data_436b9c0d891b064476c35c4c722cdbdc
#
_entry.id   436b9c0d891b064476c35c4c722cdbdc
#
_cell.length_a   1.000
_cell.length_b   1.000
_cell.length_c   1.000
_cell.angle_alpha   90.00
_cell.angle_beta   90.00
_cell.angle_gamma   90.00
#
_symmetry.space_group_name_H-M   'P 1'
#
loop_
_entity.id
_entity.type
_entity.pdbx_description
1 polymer ?
#
loop_
_entity_poly.entity_id
_entity_poly.type
_entity_poly.pdbx_seq_one_letter_code
_entity_poly.pdbx_strand_id
1 'polypeptide(L)'
;MKKLIVLTLVAAMAALTSNAYVQAPGMKTPWGEKVTPENAWREYPRPQMVRDNWTNLNGLWQYCVVPCGVKTAEASRFPSQWAGEILVPFAIESSLSGVGRLLEANETLWYRRTFAASVKPGERLLLHVEQADLRAQVFVNRVEAGVPHEGGQIPFTYDVTDLVKDGENEILVSVWDPTGGVVGGLGKQSKKPSGCFYTRVSGICGTVWTETVPATHLVDYKVTTDIDAGTVSVTLDGVGNLLKARGRVKALRGGRELASGELAAWGEPVTLRLPQPVALWSPESPALYDLEISFEDAAAGTRDVVRGYFGMRKFALKKDAAGVLRFALNNELRFPIATLDQGWWPDGLLTPPSDEAMAYDIEILKKMGFDAMRKHIKVEPRRYYYLCDKLGMIVLQDMPSGFGDTEARYGFYRRELKEMMDLLRNAPSIVMWIPYNERWGQPDPFLTHATLMWTQRYDPTRLVDGPSGWSDFEGGQMLLENGGKKRYVMSVHPADGEEEAAHVVDMHDYAARPKMHAVNPRRASFLGEFGGIGCRVEGHLWTTNAWGYGGTGRDSDRSATQQKFVDLMEHVARLAAQGLAGSVYTQTTDVEGEINGLVTYDRRVVKFDPAALAAVHEKVRAAVARAQRPTVVRAVFPKHDADPRAWAYTFEAPAADWAQPGFDDAGWARSASGFGNDAVAGRHPEAKVVTKWTTKGLWLRRHFTVDEIPAKLADVQLDMFHDEDVEILLNGKKIFSATGYTTAYVPYFADVEAVRGALKKGDNVLAVKVAQTFGDQYFDIGLSFVCEK
;
A
#
# COMPACT_ATOMS: atom_id res chain seq x y z
N MET A 1 -48.72 -6.75 -45.83
CA MET A 1 -47.92 -5.56 -45.43
C MET A 1 -47.22 -5.67 -44.05
N LYS A 2 -47.80 -6.25 -43.01
CA LYS A 2 -47.12 -6.36 -41.69
C LYS A 2 -45.91 -7.34 -41.62
N LYS A 3 -45.82 -8.35 -42.48
CA LYS A 3 -44.67 -9.29 -42.53
C LYS A 3 -43.47 -8.75 -43.31
N LEU A 4 -43.67 -7.77 -44.17
CA LEU A 4 -42.56 -7.16 -44.95
C LEU A 4 -41.82 -6.10 -44.17
N ILE A 5 -42.49 -5.45 -43.22
CA ILE A 5 -41.88 -4.40 -42.37
C ILE A 5 -40.98 -5.01 -41.29
N VAL A 6 -41.27 -6.22 -40.79
CA VAL A 6 -40.46 -6.91 -39.80
C VAL A 6 -39.16 -7.46 -40.39
N LEU A 7 -39.17 -7.93 -41.65
CA LEU A 7 -37.96 -8.37 -42.33
C LEU A 7 -37.02 -7.20 -42.70
N THR A 8 -37.58 -6.02 -43.01
CA THR A 8 -36.77 -4.83 -43.32
C THR A 8 -36.12 -4.22 -42.06
N LEU A 9 -36.75 -4.31 -40.88
CA LEU A 9 -36.15 -3.89 -39.63
C LEU A 9 -35.06 -4.84 -39.10
N VAL A 10 -35.20 -6.15 -39.35
CA VAL A 10 -34.16 -7.13 -39.00
C VAL A 10 -32.96 -7.05 -39.95
N ALA A 11 -33.19 -6.75 -41.26
CA ALA A 11 -32.11 -6.51 -42.20
C ALA A 11 -31.39 -5.15 -41.97
N ALA A 12 -32.10 -4.14 -41.46
CA ALA A 12 -31.51 -2.85 -41.09
C ALA A 12 -30.68 -2.92 -39.79
N MET A 13 -30.98 -3.85 -38.88
CA MET A 13 -30.16 -4.11 -37.69
C MET A 13 -28.92 -4.97 -38.00
N ALA A 14 -28.89 -5.72 -39.10
CA ALA A 14 -27.74 -6.53 -39.50
C ALA A 14 -26.71 -5.76 -40.37
N ALA A 15 -27.00 -4.52 -40.78
CA ALA A 15 -26.16 -3.72 -41.67
C ALA A 15 -25.36 -2.60 -40.94
N LEU A 16 -25.31 -2.62 -39.64
CA LEU A 16 -24.56 -1.64 -38.86
C LEU A 16 -23.42 -2.32 -38.11
N THR A 17 -22.42 -2.86 -38.77
CA THR A 17 -21.15 -3.22 -38.09
C THR A 17 -20.00 -3.31 -39.08
N SER A 18 -19.55 -2.23 -39.65
CA SER A 18 -18.12 -2.01 -39.77
C SER A 18 -17.73 -1.19 -38.57
N ASN A 19 -17.40 -1.85 -37.48
CA ASN A 19 -17.06 -1.15 -36.25
C ASN A 19 -15.63 -0.62 -36.33
N ALA A 20 -15.49 0.63 -36.73
CA ALA A 20 -14.33 1.38 -36.37
C ALA A 20 -14.24 1.39 -34.82
N TYR A 21 -13.05 1.19 -34.27
CA TYR A 21 -12.81 1.29 -32.81
C TYR A 21 -13.31 2.64 -32.31
N VAL A 22 -14.22 2.62 -31.36
CA VAL A 22 -14.71 3.78 -30.61
C VAL A 22 -14.65 3.44 -29.15
N GLN A 23 -13.96 4.27 -28.36
CA GLN A 23 -13.95 4.09 -26.92
C GLN A 23 -15.38 4.17 -26.35
N ALA A 24 -15.73 3.21 -25.48
CA ALA A 24 -17.01 3.24 -24.79
C ALA A 24 -17.15 4.49 -23.90
N PRO A 25 -18.37 5.03 -23.72
CA PRO A 25 -18.57 6.18 -22.85
C PRO A 25 -18.26 5.81 -21.39
N GLY A 26 -17.76 6.77 -20.61
CA GLY A 26 -17.46 6.59 -19.20
C GLY A 26 -16.58 7.71 -18.67
N MET A 27 -16.32 7.68 -17.35
CA MET A 27 -15.35 8.58 -16.71
C MET A 27 -13.94 8.25 -17.21
N LYS A 28 -13.16 9.28 -17.55
CA LYS A 28 -11.79 9.12 -18.06
C LYS A 28 -10.79 9.98 -17.31
N THR A 29 -9.61 9.41 -17.14
CA THR A 29 -8.43 10.15 -16.71
C THR A 29 -7.85 10.99 -17.87
N PRO A 30 -7.00 12.00 -17.60
CA PRO A 30 -6.32 12.76 -18.64
C PRO A 30 -5.44 11.91 -19.58
N TRP A 31 -4.99 10.75 -19.10
CA TRP A 31 -4.20 9.78 -19.88
C TRP A 31 -5.09 8.86 -20.69
N GLY A 32 -6.19 8.36 -20.11
CA GLY A 32 -7.15 7.51 -20.81
C GLY A 32 -7.81 8.20 -22.02
N GLU A 33 -7.97 9.53 -21.97
CA GLU A 33 -8.41 10.32 -23.15
C GLU A 33 -7.45 10.25 -24.33
N LYS A 34 -6.18 9.96 -24.09
CA LYS A 34 -5.10 9.93 -25.10
C LYS A 34 -4.79 8.53 -25.60
N VAL A 35 -5.37 7.49 -25.01
CA VAL A 35 -5.13 6.11 -25.43
C VAL A 35 -5.73 5.87 -26.81
N THR A 36 -4.92 5.31 -27.70
CA THR A 36 -5.30 4.88 -29.05
C THR A 36 -4.79 3.46 -29.31
N PRO A 37 -5.29 2.78 -30.36
CA PRO A 37 -4.75 1.48 -30.72
C PRO A 37 -3.24 1.46 -30.99
N GLU A 38 -2.66 2.57 -31.42
CA GLU A 38 -1.25 2.69 -31.79
C GLU A 38 -0.34 2.90 -30.57
N ASN A 39 -0.85 3.51 -29.49
CA ASN A 39 -0.05 3.84 -28.31
C ASN A 39 -0.37 2.99 -27.07
N ALA A 40 -1.36 2.09 -27.12
CA ALA A 40 -1.75 1.26 -25.99
C ALA A 40 -0.60 0.36 -25.54
N TRP A 41 0.03 0.71 -24.42
CA TRP A 41 1.08 -0.08 -23.75
C TRP A 41 2.17 -0.58 -24.70
N ARG A 42 2.94 0.34 -25.33
CA ARG A 42 4.03 0.01 -26.26
C ARG A 42 5.36 -0.24 -25.56
N GLU A 43 5.47 0.09 -24.28
CA GLU A 43 6.68 -0.06 -23.47
C GLU A 43 7.02 -1.54 -23.27
N TYR A 44 8.33 -1.81 -23.11
CA TYR A 44 8.79 -3.17 -22.81
C TYR A 44 8.24 -3.61 -21.44
N PRO A 45 7.53 -4.74 -21.36
CA PRO A 45 6.73 -5.09 -20.17
C PRO A 45 7.53 -5.53 -18.96
N ARG A 46 8.80 -5.96 -19.14
CA ARG A 46 9.63 -6.61 -18.11
C ARG A 46 10.94 -5.85 -17.86
N PRO A 47 10.92 -4.65 -17.22
CA PRO A 47 12.10 -3.78 -17.09
C PRO A 47 13.31 -4.41 -16.41
N GLN A 48 13.11 -5.42 -15.55
CA GLN A 48 14.17 -6.14 -14.88
C GLN A 48 14.82 -7.24 -15.73
N MET A 49 14.31 -7.53 -16.93
CA MET A 49 14.83 -8.60 -17.79
C MET A 49 14.67 -8.23 -19.27
N VAL A 50 15.33 -7.16 -19.69
CA VAL A 50 15.18 -6.58 -21.03
C VAL A 50 16.02 -7.32 -22.06
N ARG A 51 15.38 -7.68 -23.17
CA ARG A 51 16.01 -8.12 -24.43
C ARG A 51 15.59 -7.24 -25.58
N ASP A 52 16.40 -7.18 -26.63
CA ASP A 52 16.14 -6.31 -27.78
C ASP A 52 15.21 -6.95 -28.82
N ASN A 53 15.21 -8.28 -28.91
CA ASN A 53 14.46 -9.01 -29.94
C ASN A 53 13.05 -9.40 -29.43
N TRP A 54 12.14 -8.46 -29.42
CA TRP A 54 10.77 -8.63 -28.97
C TRP A 54 9.77 -7.89 -29.86
N THR A 55 8.51 -8.28 -29.79
CA THR A 55 7.42 -7.66 -30.55
C THR A 55 6.19 -7.48 -29.68
N ASN A 56 5.68 -6.25 -29.60
CA ASN A 56 4.44 -5.93 -28.92
C ASN A 56 3.24 -6.33 -29.78
N LEU A 57 2.31 -7.07 -29.21
CA LEU A 57 1.08 -7.51 -29.86
C LEU A 57 -0.18 -6.80 -29.34
N ASN A 58 -0.06 -5.74 -28.56
CA ASN A 58 -1.20 -4.91 -28.16
C ASN A 58 -1.78 -4.13 -29.35
N GLY A 59 -2.98 -3.61 -29.15
CA GLY A 59 -3.74 -2.88 -30.16
C GLY A 59 -5.06 -3.58 -30.44
N LEU A 60 -5.62 -3.38 -31.61
CA LEU A 60 -6.91 -3.99 -31.96
C LEU A 60 -6.80 -5.48 -32.23
N TRP A 61 -7.66 -6.23 -31.53
CA TRP A 61 -7.90 -7.65 -31.74
C TRP A 61 -9.36 -7.87 -32.11
N GLN A 62 -9.67 -8.83 -32.96
CA GLN A 62 -11.04 -9.28 -33.17
C GLN A 62 -11.51 -10.00 -31.91
N TYR A 63 -12.77 -9.78 -31.48
CA TYR A 63 -13.34 -10.50 -30.36
C TYR A 63 -14.74 -11.04 -30.67
N CYS A 64 -15.15 -12.06 -29.92
CA CYS A 64 -16.54 -12.48 -29.79
C CYS A 64 -16.77 -13.11 -28.41
N VAL A 65 -18.04 -13.13 -28.00
CA VAL A 65 -18.47 -13.79 -26.78
C VAL A 65 -19.40 -14.92 -27.15
N VAL A 66 -19.12 -16.11 -26.62
CA VAL A 66 -19.91 -17.32 -26.88
C VAL A 66 -20.37 -17.95 -25.57
N PRO A 67 -21.58 -18.53 -25.50
CA PRO A 67 -22.00 -19.25 -24.32
C PRO A 67 -21.10 -20.45 -24.01
N CYS A 68 -20.77 -20.67 -22.72
CA CYS A 68 -20.08 -21.84 -22.25
C CYS A 68 -20.90 -23.11 -22.49
N GLY A 69 -20.26 -24.16 -22.97
CA GLY A 69 -20.89 -25.49 -23.09
C GLY A 69 -21.82 -25.70 -24.30
N VAL A 70 -21.88 -24.77 -25.23
CA VAL A 70 -22.48 -25.03 -26.52
C VAL A 70 -21.61 -26.03 -27.28
N LYS A 71 -21.83 -27.32 -27.04
CA LYS A 71 -21.38 -28.40 -27.92
C LYS A 71 -22.22 -28.29 -29.19
N THR A 72 -21.79 -27.47 -30.11
CA THR A 72 -22.33 -27.58 -31.48
C THR A 72 -21.75 -28.88 -32.04
N ALA A 73 -22.63 -29.83 -32.31
CA ALA A 73 -22.27 -31.20 -32.73
C ALA A 73 -21.47 -31.25 -34.04
N GLU A 74 -21.23 -30.14 -34.72
CA GLU A 74 -20.51 -30.00 -35.97
C GLU A 74 -19.65 -28.73 -36.09
N ALA A 75 -19.61 -27.88 -35.05
CA ALA A 75 -18.85 -26.67 -35.17
C ALA A 75 -17.38 -26.91 -34.80
N SER A 76 -16.52 -26.32 -35.57
CA SER A 76 -15.10 -26.16 -35.22
C SER A 76 -14.98 -25.69 -33.77
N ARG A 77 -14.00 -26.18 -33.05
CA ARG A 77 -13.65 -25.76 -31.66
C ARG A 77 -13.49 -24.24 -31.51
N PHE A 78 -13.37 -23.53 -32.63
CA PHE A 78 -13.09 -22.11 -32.70
C PHE A 78 -14.25 -21.32 -33.29
N PRO A 79 -14.47 -20.07 -32.87
CA PRO A 79 -15.46 -19.19 -33.45
C PRO A 79 -15.25 -19.01 -34.97
N SER A 80 -16.34 -18.99 -35.69
CA SER A 80 -16.36 -18.70 -37.16
C SER A 80 -16.75 -17.26 -37.46
N GLN A 81 -17.34 -16.54 -36.50
CA GLN A 81 -17.79 -15.15 -36.61
C GLN A 81 -17.25 -14.33 -35.44
N TRP A 82 -16.90 -13.09 -35.78
CA TRP A 82 -16.35 -12.11 -34.83
C TRP A 82 -17.34 -10.97 -34.66
N ALA A 83 -17.51 -10.49 -33.41
CA ALA A 83 -18.49 -9.46 -33.09
C ALA A 83 -17.98 -8.04 -33.39
N GLY A 84 -16.67 -7.87 -33.40
CA GLY A 84 -16.04 -6.58 -33.63
C GLY A 84 -14.57 -6.58 -33.22
N GLU A 85 -14.05 -5.41 -32.83
CA GLU A 85 -12.69 -5.21 -32.38
C GLU A 85 -12.68 -4.77 -30.91
N ILE A 86 -11.68 -5.22 -30.18
CA ILE A 86 -11.40 -4.86 -28.78
C ILE A 86 -9.96 -4.39 -28.67
N LEU A 87 -9.73 -3.33 -27.88
CA LEU A 87 -8.38 -2.81 -27.65
C LEU A 87 -7.70 -3.58 -26.51
N VAL A 88 -6.71 -4.41 -26.84
CA VAL A 88 -5.83 -5.08 -25.87
C VAL A 88 -4.71 -4.09 -25.48
N PRO A 89 -4.39 -3.95 -24.16
CA PRO A 89 -4.67 -4.90 -23.09
C PRO A 89 -5.78 -4.44 -22.13
N PHE A 90 -6.87 -3.92 -22.57
CA PHE A 90 -7.95 -3.46 -21.70
C PHE A 90 -9.07 -4.48 -21.59
N ALA A 91 -9.51 -4.76 -20.35
CA ALA A 91 -10.59 -5.68 -20.05
C ALA A 91 -11.88 -5.31 -20.79
N ILE A 92 -12.68 -6.30 -21.18
CA ILE A 92 -13.91 -6.09 -21.96
C ILE A 92 -14.90 -5.13 -21.26
N GLU A 93 -14.88 -5.06 -19.93
CA GLU A 93 -15.72 -4.18 -19.13
C GLU A 93 -15.27 -2.72 -19.17
N SER A 94 -14.00 -2.48 -19.44
CA SER A 94 -13.42 -1.13 -19.41
C SER A 94 -13.84 -0.26 -20.57
N SER A 95 -13.94 1.04 -20.37
CA SER A 95 -14.23 1.99 -21.45
C SER A 95 -13.10 2.08 -22.47
N LEU A 96 -11.86 1.80 -22.08
CA LEU A 96 -10.70 1.81 -22.98
C LEU A 96 -10.68 0.60 -23.93
N SER A 97 -11.36 -0.50 -23.60
CA SER A 97 -11.47 -1.65 -24.49
C SER A 97 -12.24 -1.33 -25.78
N GLY A 98 -13.09 -0.31 -25.75
CA GLY A 98 -14.05 0.02 -26.81
C GLY A 98 -15.34 -0.79 -26.78
N VAL A 99 -15.47 -1.74 -25.82
CA VAL A 99 -16.63 -2.63 -25.69
C VAL A 99 -17.53 -2.23 -24.52
N GLY A 100 -16.97 -2.11 -23.30
CA GLY A 100 -17.72 -1.67 -22.11
C GLY A 100 -18.84 -2.63 -21.70
N ARG A 101 -18.64 -3.94 -21.83
CA ARG A 101 -19.62 -4.98 -21.58
C ARG A 101 -19.19 -5.90 -20.45
N LEU A 102 -20.09 -6.19 -19.51
CA LEU A 102 -19.86 -7.22 -18.49
C LEU A 102 -19.90 -8.63 -19.10
N LEU A 103 -18.92 -9.46 -18.80
CA LEU A 103 -18.90 -10.87 -19.18
C LEU A 103 -19.67 -11.69 -18.13
N GLU A 104 -20.55 -12.58 -18.57
CA GLU A 104 -21.31 -13.44 -17.66
C GLU A 104 -20.59 -14.79 -17.42
N ALA A 105 -20.86 -15.41 -16.25
CA ALA A 105 -20.21 -16.65 -15.82
C ALA A 105 -20.42 -17.84 -16.77
N ASN A 106 -21.45 -17.81 -17.59
CA ASN A 106 -21.78 -18.81 -18.60
C ASN A 106 -21.32 -18.42 -20.01
N GLU A 107 -20.41 -17.46 -20.10
CA GLU A 107 -19.84 -16.97 -21.37
C GLU A 107 -18.34 -17.18 -21.40
N THR A 108 -17.80 -17.31 -22.61
CA THR A 108 -16.37 -17.33 -22.90
C THR A 108 -16.05 -16.21 -23.89
N LEU A 109 -15.09 -15.38 -23.53
CA LEU A 109 -14.58 -14.32 -24.40
C LEU A 109 -13.44 -14.88 -25.25
N TRP A 110 -13.56 -14.72 -26.54
CA TRP A 110 -12.55 -15.10 -27.53
C TRP A 110 -11.90 -13.88 -28.14
N TYR A 111 -10.60 -13.98 -28.36
CA TYR A 111 -9.75 -13.00 -29.03
C TYR A 111 -9.06 -13.64 -30.22
N ARG A 112 -8.83 -12.84 -31.29
CA ARG A 112 -8.07 -13.25 -32.46
C ARG A 112 -7.18 -12.15 -32.97
N ARG A 113 -5.93 -12.48 -33.31
CA ARG A 113 -5.00 -11.59 -33.97
C ARG A 113 -4.07 -12.36 -34.88
N THR A 114 -3.63 -11.73 -36.00
CA THR A 114 -2.52 -12.22 -36.80
C THR A 114 -1.23 -11.52 -36.44
N PHE A 115 -0.11 -12.21 -36.59
CA PHE A 115 1.23 -11.69 -36.36
C PHE A 115 2.24 -12.38 -37.27
N ALA A 116 3.31 -11.68 -37.63
CA ALA A 116 4.40 -12.26 -38.42
C ALA A 116 5.43 -12.91 -37.48
N ALA A 117 5.92 -14.08 -37.84
CA ALA A 117 7.01 -14.73 -37.15
C ALA A 117 7.98 -15.36 -38.12
N SER A 118 9.26 -15.43 -37.74
CA SER A 118 10.28 -16.27 -38.41
C SER A 118 11.29 -16.69 -37.32
N VAL A 119 11.49 -17.99 -37.19
CA VAL A 119 12.36 -18.53 -36.14
C VAL A 119 13.47 -19.32 -36.82
N LYS A 120 14.72 -18.94 -36.54
CA LYS A 120 15.89 -19.61 -37.11
C LYS A 120 16.25 -20.87 -36.33
N PRO A 121 16.95 -21.83 -36.93
CA PRO A 121 17.50 -22.96 -36.19
C PRO A 121 18.35 -22.50 -35.00
N GLY A 122 18.06 -23.06 -33.83
CA GLY A 122 18.72 -22.69 -32.57
C GLY A 122 18.08 -21.52 -31.83
N GLU A 123 17.00 -20.93 -32.35
CA GLU A 123 16.17 -19.94 -31.68
C GLU A 123 14.86 -20.56 -31.16
N ARG A 124 14.26 -19.87 -30.16
CA ARG A 124 12.92 -20.13 -29.64
C ARG A 124 12.10 -18.86 -29.71
N LEU A 125 10.82 -18.99 -30.01
CA LEU A 125 9.85 -17.91 -29.92
C LEU A 125 8.96 -18.10 -28.69
N LEU A 126 9.05 -17.16 -27.76
CA LEU A 126 8.25 -17.16 -26.55
C LEU A 126 7.09 -16.19 -26.71
N LEU A 127 5.88 -16.65 -26.40
CA LEU A 127 4.66 -15.83 -26.34
C LEU A 127 4.32 -15.57 -24.88
N HIS A 128 4.22 -14.30 -24.52
CA HIS A 128 3.94 -13.83 -23.17
C HIS A 128 2.58 -13.13 -23.10
N VAL A 129 1.86 -13.37 -22.03
CA VAL A 129 0.65 -12.62 -21.63
C VAL A 129 0.87 -12.14 -20.20
N GLU A 130 0.90 -10.82 -20.01
CA GLU A 130 1.22 -10.26 -18.70
C GLU A 130 0.10 -10.47 -17.69
N GLN A 131 -1.17 -10.37 -18.11
CA GLN A 131 -2.33 -10.61 -17.23
C GLN A 131 -3.54 -11.02 -18.10
N ALA A 132 -4.28 -12.04 -17.66
CA ALA A 132 -5.56 -12.41 -18.23
C ALA A 132 -6.49 -13.02 -17.17
N ASP A 133 -7.58 -12.34 -16.85
CA ASP A 133 -8.53 -12.72 -15.81
C ASP A 133 -9.71 -13.49 -16.42
N LEU A 134 -9.97 -14.73 -16.01
CA LEU A 134 -9.33 -15.53 -14.98
C LEU A 134 -8.63 -16.77 -15.59
N ARG A 135 -9.34 -17.59 -16.37
CA ARG A 135 -8.82 -18.81 -17.00
C ARG A 135 -8.63 -18.60 -18.48
N ALA A 136 -7.37 -18.53 -18.92
CA ALA A 136 -6.98 -18.28 -20.30
C ALA A 136 -6.42 -19.55 -20.97
N GLN A 137 -6.90 -19.85 -22.19
CA GLN A 137 -6.35 -20.86 -23.07
C GLN A 137 -5.87 -20.19 -24.37
N VAL A 138 -4.63 -20.41 -24.73
CA VAL A 138 -3.98 -19.83 -25.91
C VAL A 138 -3.77 -20.90 -26.99
N PHE A 139 -4.00 -20.49 -28.25
CA PHE A 139 -3.77 -21.29 -29.43
C PHE A 139 -2.96 -20.50 -30.44
N VAL A 140 -2.00 -21.15 -31.08
CA VAL A 140 -1.25 -20.60 -32.21
C VAL A 140 -1.54 -21.49 -33.45
N ASN A 141 -1.97 -20.86 -34.53
CA ASN A 141 -2.40 -21.60 -35.74
C ASN A 141 -3.40 -22.73 -35.42
N ARG A 142 -4.29 -22.48 -34.42
CA ARG A 142 -5.34 -23.41 -33.95
C ARG A 142 -4.81 -24.65 -33.20
N VAL A 143 -3.54 -24.67 -32.82
CA VAL A 143 -2.94 -25.67 -31.94
C VAL A 143 -2.77 -25.09 -30.55
N GLU A 144 -3.08 -25.87 -29.49
CA GLU A 144 -2.89 -25.41 -28.10
C GLU A 144 -1.43 -25.07 -27.84
N ALA A 145 -1.19 -23.86 -27.31
CA ALA A 145 0.17 -23.44 -26.97
C ALA A 145 0.70 -24.09 -25.69
N GLY A 146 -0.19 -24.55 -24.81
CA GLY A 146 0.13 -25.20 -23.54
C GLY A 146 -1.11 -25.41 -22.68
N VAL A 147 -0.90 -25.75 -21.41
CA VAL A 147 -2.00 -25.91 -20.46
C VAL A 147 -2.69 -24.57 -20.21
N PRO A 148 -4.01 -24.55 -19.94
CA PRO A 148 -4.68 -23.31 -19.58
C PRO A 148 -4.04 -22.66 -18.37
N HIS A 149 -3.84 -21.35 -18.45
CA HIS A 149 -3.45 -20.55 -17.28
C HIS A 149 -4.66 -20.24 -16.41
N GLU A 150 -4.50 -20.30 -15.10
CA GLU A 150 -5.47 -19.84 -14.10
C GLU A 150 -4.80 -18.90 -13.13
N GLY A 151 -5.35 -17.67 -13.00
CA GLY A 151 -4.83 -16.62 -12.13
C GLY A 151 -4.83 -15.27 -12.86
N GLY A 152 -5.64 -14.30 -12.38
CA GLY A 152 -5.92 -13.08 -13.14
C GLY A 152 -4.78 -12.08 -13.25
N GLN A 153 -3.81 -12.11 -12.30
CA GLN A 153 -2.86 -11.01 -12.15
C GLN A 153 -1.39 -11.44 -12.26
N ILE A 154 -1.14 -12.69 -12.62
CA ILE A 154 0.21 -13.25 -12.77
C ILE A 154 0.48 -13.51 -14.27
N PRO A 155 1.64 -13.13 -14.82
CA PRO A 155 2.01 -13.38 -16.21
C PRO A 155 2.29 -14.85 -16.46
N PHE A 156 2.07 -15.26 -17.72
CA PHE A 156 2.41 -16.59 -18.19
C PHE A 156 3.06 -16.58 -19.56
N THR A 157 3.81 -17.63 -19.87
CA THR A 157 4.64 -17.74 -21.08
C THR A 157 4.48 -19.10 -21.71
N TYR A 158 4.39 -19.15 -23.03
CA TYR A 158 4.43 -20.37 -23.82
C TYR A 158 5.58 -20.34 -24.83
N ASP A 159 6.33 -21.40 -24.96
CA ASP A 159 7.22 -21.64 -26.12
C ASP A 159 6.34 -22.06 -27.31
N VAL A 160 6.25 -21.21 -28.30
CA VAL A 160 5.40 -21.41 -29.49
C VAL A 160 6.22 -21.72 -30.75
N THR A 161 7.50 -22.00 -30.58
CA THR A 161 8.46 -22.24 -31.65
C THR A 161 7.96 -23.25 -32.68
N ASP A 162 7.48 -24.41 -32.20
CA ASP A 162 7.04 -25.51 -33.05
C ASP A 162 5.60 -25.32 -33.63
N LEU A 163 4.93 -24.24 -33.22
CA LEU A 163 3.56 -23.91 -33.63
C LEU A 163 3.50 -22.81 -34.70
N VAL A 164 4.58 -22.05 -34.87
CA VAL A 164 4.65 -20.97 -35.86
C VAL A 164 5.26 -21.46 -37.17
N LYS A 165 4.89 -20.77 -38.24
CA LYS A 165 5.48 -20.90 -39.59
C LYS A 165 6.11 -19.56 -39.98
N ASP A 166 6.98 -19.56 -40.96
CA ASP A 166 7.50 -18.33 -41.53
C ASP A 166 6.37 -17.50 -42.13
N GLY A 167 6.35 -16.21 -41.81
CA GLY A 167 5.35 -15.27 -42.26
C GLY A 167 4.15 -15.15 -41.30
N GLU A 168 2.95 -15.05 -41.83
CA GLU A 168 1.75 -14.76 -41.04
C GLU A 168 1.25 -15.98 -40.25
N ASN A 169 0.99 -15.76 -38.98
CA ASN A 169 0.46 -16.71 -38.01
C ASN A 169 -0.78 -16.13 -37.31
N GLU A 170 -1.62 -17.00 -36.74
CA GLU A 170 -2.85 -16.64 -36.01
C GLU A 170 -2.67 -16.98 -34.52
N ILE A 171 -2.99 -16.03 -33.64
CA ILE A 171 -3.20 -16.27 -32.22
C ILE A 171 -4.68 -16.22 -31.91
N LEU A 172 -5.19 -17.21 -31.20
CA LEU A 172 -6.50 -17.22 -30.58
C LEU A 172 -6.33 -17.35 -29.06
N VAL A 173 -7.10 -16.55 -28.30
CA VAL A 173 -7.14 -16.66 -26.84
C VAL A 173 -8.60 -16.78 -26.43
N SER A 174 -8.92 -17.79 -25.62
CA SER A 174 -10.23 -17.87 -24.96
C SER A 174 -10.07 -17.62 -23.48
N VAL A 175 -10.93 -16.78 -22.91
CA VAL A 175 -10.92 -16.47 -21.50
C VAL A 175 -12.30 -16.70 -20.90
N TRP A 176 -12.32 -17.39 -19.78
CA TRP A 176 -13.51 -17.62 -18.97
C TRP A 176 -13.30 -17.06 -17.57
N ASP A 177 -14.25 -16.25 -17.11
CA ASP A 177 -14.23 -15.67 -15.78
C ASP A 177 -15.64 -15.67 -15.16
N PRO A 178 -15.87 -16.50 -14.14
CA PRO A 178 -17.14 -16.54 -13.43
C PRO A 178 -17.31 -15.43 -12.40
N THR A 179 -16.31 -14.66 -12.10
CA THR A 179 -16.21 -13.63 -11.06
C THR A 179 -17.03 -13.94 -9.80
N GLY A 180 -16.37 -14.39 -8.78
CA GLY A 180 -16.99 -14.78 -7.49
C GLY A 180 -17.52 -16.22 -7.50
N GLY A 181 -17.28 -16.93 -6.41
CA GLY A 181 -17.70 -18.32 -6.23
C GLY A 181 -16.73 -19.36 -6.78
N VAL A 182 -15.65 -18.97 -7.45
CA VAL A 182 -14.59 -19.87 -7.93
C VAL A 182 -13.21 -19.32 -7.57
N VAL A 183 -12.25 -20.12 -7.60
CA VAL A 183 -10.84 -20.11 -7.31
C VAL A 183 -10.11 -18.81 -7.67
N GLY A 184 -9.24 -18.33 -6.76
CA GLY A 184 -8.17 -17.40 -7.12
C GLY A 184 -8.24 -16.03 -6.47
N GLY A 185 -7.17 -15.28 -6.61
CA GLY A 185 -6.98 -13.92 -6.11
C GLY A 185 -7.93 -12.93 -6.76
N LEU A 186 -9.18 -12.94 -6.33
CA LEU A 186 -10.24 -12.12 -6.89
C LEU A 186 -10.11 -10.65 -6.50
N GLY A 187 -9.52 -10.38 -5.35
CA GLY A 187 -9.50 -9.03 -4.78
C GLY A 187 -10.91 -8.53 -4.45
N LYS A 188 -11.13 -7.23 -4.62
CA LYS A 188 -12.43 -6.56 -4.36
C LYS A 188 -13.37 -6.53 -5.56
N GLN A 189 -13.12 -7.36 -6.56
CA GLN A 189 -13.97 -7.44 -7.74
C GLN A 189 -15.36 -7.98 -7.43
N SER A 190 -16.40 -7.39 -8.01
CA SER A 190 -17.79 -7.77 -7.76
C SER A 190 -18.65 -7.70 -9.03
N LYS A 191 -19.60 -8.66 -9.13
CA LYS A 191 -20.68 -8.61 -10.14
C LYS A 191 -21.67 -7.47 -9.90
N LYS A 192 -21.76 -7.01 -8.65
CA LYS A 192 -22.62 -5.92 -8.21
C LYS A 192 -21.81 -5.00 -7.28
N PRO A 193 -21.00 -4.08 -7.83
CA PRO A 193 -20.17 -3.20 -7.05
C PRO A 193 -20.99 -2.40 -6.04
N SER A 194 -20.52 -2.39 -4.79
CA SER A 194 -21.10 -1.60 -3.71
C SER A 194 -20.15 -1.56 -2.51
N GLY A 195 -20.26 -0.54 -1.67
CA GLY A 195 -19.33 -0.34 -0.56
C GLY A 195 -17.91 -0.20 -1.09
N CYS A 196 -16.99 -0.98 -0.57
CA CYS A 196 -15.57 -1.00 -0.99
C CYS A 196 -15.28 -1.94 -2.18
N PHE A 197 -16.31 -2.58 -2.76
CA PHE A 197 -16.16 -3.46 -3.92
C PHE A 197 -16.34 -2.67 -5.21
N TYR A 198 -15.60 -3.03 -6.24
CA TYR A 198 -15.57 -2.35 -7.53
C TYR A 198 -15.88 -3.29 -8.70
N THR A 199 -16.07 -2.69 -9.88
CA THR A 199 -16.38 -3.38 -11.12
C THR A 199 -15.33 -4.43 -11.44
N ARG A 200 -15.79 -5.65 -11.72
CA ARG A 200 -14.96 -6.77 -12.15
C ARG A 200 -14.29 -6.53 -13.48
N VAL A 201 -13.25 -7.29 -13.77
CA VAL A 201 -12.61 -7.36 -15.08
C VAL A 201 -12.59 -8.78 -15.58
N SER A 202 -12.60 -8.94 -16.90
CA SER A 202 -12.50 -10.25 -17.56
C SER A 202 -11.71 -10.12 -18.86
N GLY A 203 -10.96 -11.16 -19.18
CA GLY A 203 -10.20 -11.18 -20.44
C GLY A 203 -8.74 -10.75 -20.28
N ILE A 204 -8.14 -10.33 -21.38
CA ILE A 204 -6.74 -9.87 -21.43
C ILE A 204 -6.67 -8.48 -20.79
N CYS A 205 -5.93 -8.38 -19.67
CA CYS A 205 -5.75 -7.15 -18.89
C CYS A 205 -4.29 -6.67 -18.86
N GLY A 206 -3.37 -7.38 -19.47
CA GLY A 206 -1.95 -7.05 -19.56
C GLY A 206 -1.38 -7.25 -20.94
N THR A 207 -0.23 -6.64 -21.19
CA THR A 207 0.43 -6.68 -22.49
C THR A 207 0.61 -8.11 -23.02
N VAL A 208 0.28 -8.32 -24.29
CA VAL A 208 0.61 -9.53 -25.05
C VAL A 208 1.79 -9.23 -25.96
N TRP A 209 2.82 -10.09 -25.91
CA TRP A 209 4.06 -9.84 -26.65
C TRP A 209 4.84 -11.12 -26.92
N THR A 210 5.75 -11.08 -27.86
CA THR A 210 6.67 -12.18 -28.15
C THR A 210 8.11 -11.72 -27.98
N GLU A 211 9.00 -12.66 -27.63
CA GLU A 211 10.44 -12.48 -27.75
C GLU A 211 11.09 -13.69 -28.39
N THR A 212 12.14 -13.44 -29.17
CA THR A 212 12.98 -14.50 -29.75
C THR A 212 14.24 -14.62 -28.89
N VAL A 213 14.49 -15.84 -28.43
CA VAL A 213 15.64 -16.17 -27.57
C VAL A 213 16.45 -17.33 -28.15
N PRO A 214 17.75 -17.48 -27.81
CA PRO A 214 18.48 -18.71 -28.13
C PRO A 214 17.84 -19.94 -27.47
N ALA A 215 18.09 -21.15 -28.02
CA ALA A 215 17.61 -22.38 -27.40
C ALA A 215 18.16 -22.59 -25.97
N THR A 216 19.34 -22.08 -25.68
CA THR A 216 19.91 -22.00 -24.33
C THR A 216 19.83 -20.55 -23.88
N HIS A 217 18.91 -20.25 -22.94
CA HIS A 217 18.65 -18.88 -22.51
C HIS A 217 18.29 -18.79 -21.04
N LEU A 218 18.38 -17.56 -20.49
CA LEU A 218 17.96 -17.22 -19.14
C LEU A 218 16.42 -17.12 -19.08
N VAL A 219 15.82 -17.76 -18.11
CA VAL A 219 14.37 -17.71 -17.86
C VAL A 219 14.04 -16.69 -16.77
N ASP A 220 14.86 -16.64 -15.71
CA ASP A 220 14.70 -15.74 -14.58
C ASP A 220 16.01 -15.59 -13.82
N TYR A 221 16.06 -14.66 -12.87
CA TYR A 221 17.16 -14.54 -11.92
C TYR A 221 16.67 -13.99 -10.58
N LYS A 222 17.43 -14.24 -9.52
CA LYS A 222 17.16 -13.73 -8.19
C LYS A 222 18.34 -12.86 -7.73
N VAL A 223 18.04 -11.64 -7.28
CA VAL A 223 19.02 -10.73 -6.67
C VAL A 223 18.88 -10.78 -5.15
N THR A 224 19.98 -10.91 -4.44
CA THR A 224 20.07 -10.77 -2.99
C THR A 224 21.17 -9.80 -2.64
N THR A 225 20.83 -8.74 -1.90
CA THR A 225 21.75 -7.66 -1.53
C THR A 225 22.14 -7.74 -0.05
N ASP A 226 23.39 -7.49 0.24
CA ASP A 226 23.91 -7.32 1.61
C ASP A 226 24.62 -5.98 1.69
N ILE A 227 23.99 -5.00 2.33
CA ILE A 227 24.55 -3.65 2.45
C ILE A 227 25.70 -3.59 3.47
N ASP A 228 25.68 -4.47 4.46
CA ASP A 228 26.68 -4.52 5.53
C ASP A 228 28.00 -5.11 4.97
N ALA A 229 27.91 -6.12 4.12
CA ALA A 229 29.03 -6.69 3.40
C ALA A 229 29.40 -5.91 2.11
N GLY A 230 28.50 -5.09 1.58
CA GLY A 230 28.67 -4.40 0.29
C GLY A 230 28.65 -5.37 -0.89
N THR A 231 27.83 -6.42 -0.83
CA THR A 231 27.75 -7.45 -1.87
C THR A 231 26.37 -7.57 -2.47
N VAL A 232 26.33 -8.01 -3.73
CA VAL A 232 25.12 -8.45 -4.42
C VAL A 232 25.34 -9.85 -4.97
N SER A 233 24.44 -10.77 -4.69
CA SER A 233 24.44 -12.14 -5.19
C SER A 233 23.31 -12.32 -6.19
N VAL A 234 23.63 -12.89 -7.35
CA VAL A 234 22.68 -13.14 -8.44
C VAL A 234 22.64 -14.63 -8.74
N THR A 235 21.50 -15.25 -8.48
CA THR A 235 21.25 -16.67 -8.83
C THR A 235 20.52 -16.70 -10.18
N LEU A 236 21.02 -17.48 -11.13
CA LEU A 236 20.51 -17.58 -12.48
C LEU A 236 19.60 -18.80 -12.63
N ASP A 237 18.47 -18.63 -13.33
CA ASP A 237 17.60 -19.70 -13.78
C ASP A 237 17.49 -19.69 -15.30
N GLY A 238 17.60 -20.85 -15.96
CA GLY A 238 17.61 -20.94 -17.41
C GLY A 238 17.23 -22.32 -17.93
N VAL A 239 17.11 -22.39 -19.24
CA VAL A 239 16.80 -23.63 -19.96
C VAL A 239 17.80 -23.90 -21.07
N GLY A 240 17.82 -25.14 -21.60
CA GLY A 240 18.71 -25.56 -22.65
C GLY A 240 19.92 -26.33 -22.14
N ASN A 241 21.09 -26.11 -22.74
CA ASN A 241 22.32 -26.86 -22.43
C ASN A 241 23.06 -26.25 -21.24
N LEU A 242 22.44 -26.22 -20.06
CA LEU A 242 22.92 -25.51 -18.86
C LEU A 242 24.30 -25.98 -18.38
N LEU A 243 24.62 -27.26 -18.54
CA LEU A 243 25.91 -27.84 -18.10
C LEU A 243 27.12 -27.32 -18.90
N LYS A 244 26.88 -26.80 -20.11
CA LYS A 244 27.92 -26.26 -21.00
C LYS A 244 27.83 -24.75 -21.16
N ALA A 245 26.74 -24.16 -20.72
CA ALA A 245 26.57 -22.71 -20.80
C ALA A 245 27.42 -21.99 -19.75
N ARG A 246 27.97 -20.84 -20.15
CA ARG A 246 28.74 -19.95 -19.28
C ARG A 246 27.90 -18.73 -18.94
N GLY A 247 27.68 -18.50 -17.66
CA GLY A 247 26.99 -17.30 -17.16
C GLY A 247 27.99 -16.26 -16.68
N ARG A 248 27.78 -15.00 -17.05
CA ARG A 248 28.53 -13.87 -16.51
C ARG A 248 27.56 -12.79 -16.08
N VAL A 249 27.82 -12.21 -14.91
CA VAL A 249 27.03 -11.11 -14.33
C VAL A 249 27.91 -9.90 -14.16
N LYS A 250 27.41 -8.71 -14.55
CA LYS A 250 28.04 -7.42 -14.35
C LYS A 250 27.12 -6.47 -13.63
N ALA A 251 27.64 -5.77 -12.64
CA ALA A 251 27.01 -4.63 -12.00
C ALA A 251 27.63 -3.33 -12.55
N LEU A 252 26.77 -2.43 -13.04
CA LEU A 252 27.19 -1.16 -13.62
C LEU A 252 26.47 0.00 -12.94
N ARG A 253 27.03 1.20 -13.06
CA ARG A 253 26.34 2.44 -12.67
C ARG A 253 26.79 3.56 -13.58
N GLY A 254 25.80 4.25 -14.20
CA GLY A 254 26.09 5.30 -15.18
C GLY A 254 26.94 4.79 -16.37
N GLY A 255 26.70 3.57 -16.83
CA GLY A 255 27.43 2.94 -17.93
C GLY A 255 28.81 2.39 -17.57
N ARG A 256 29.32 2.60 -16.35
CA ARG A 256 30.61 2.10 -15.89
C ARG A 256 30.45 0.77 -15.18
N GLU A 257 31.20 -0.26 -15.59
CA GLU A 257 31.30 -1.53 -14.86
C GLU A 257 31.98 -1.31 -13.49
N LEU A 258 31.29 -1.75 -12.43
CA LEU A 258 31.78 -1.66 -11.05
C LEU A 258 32.33 -2.99 -10.55
N ALA A 259 31.68 -4.08 -10.93
CA ALA A 259 32.08 -5.43 -10.59
C ALA A 259 31.53 -6.41 -11.61
N SER A 260 32.23 -7.52 -11.81
CA SER A 260 31.71 -8.66 -12.58
C SER A 260 32.18 -9.99 -12.02
N GLY A 261 31.42 -11.05 -12.32
CA GLY A 261 31.71 -12.41 -11.92
C GLY A 261 31.16 -13.42 -12.91
N GLU A 262 31.72 -14.60 -12.90
CA GLU A 262 31.28 -15.73 -13.72
C GLU A 262 30.56 -16.76 -12.87
N LEU A 263 29.59 -17.46 -13.45
CA LEU A 263 28.90 -18.57 -12.84
C LEU A 263 29.88 -19.74 -12.65
N ALA A 264 30.16 -20.10 -11.41
CA ALA A 264 31.08 -21.21 -11.08
C ALA A 264 30.45 -22.58 -11.36
N ALA A 265 29.20 -22.75 -10.98
CA ALA A 265 28.40 -23.94 -11.23
C ALA A 265 26.91 -23.55 -11.31
N TRP A 266 26.14 -24.34 -12.05
CA TRP A 266 24.69 -24.11 -12.15
C TRP A 266 24.00 -24.27 -10.78
N GLY A 267 23.15 -23.29 -10.44
CA GLY A 267 22.47 -23.22 -9.14
C GLY A 267 23.22 -22.44 -8.06
N GLU A 268 24.53 -22.16 -8.25
CA GLU A 268 25.29 -21.33 -7.35
C GLU A 268 25.11 -19.83 -7.68
N PRO A 269 25.04 -18.93 -6.69
CA PRO A 269 24.96 -17.50 -6.94
C PRO A 269 26.30 -16.93 -7.41
N VAL A 270 26.24 -16.00 -8.35
CA VAL A 270 27.36 -15.12 -8.69
C VAL A 270 27.36 -13.95 -7.72
N THR A 271 28.34 -13.90 -6.80
CA THR A 271 28.45 -12.84 -5.79
C THR A 271 29.48 -11.78 -6.22
N LEU A 272 29.00 -10.54 -6.31
CA LEU A 272 29.81 -9.37 -6.68
C LEU A 272 30.01 -8.47 -5.45
N ARG A 273 31.26 -8.04 -5.22
CA ARG A 273 31.59 -7.02 -4.21
C ARG A 273 31.66 -5.66 -4.89
N LEU A 274 30.79 -4.75 -4.43
CA LEU A 274 30.74 -3.38 -4.97
C LEU A 274 31.81 -2.49 -4.33
N PRO A 275 32.32 -1.51 -5.08
CA PRO A 275 33.22 -0.48 -4.52
C PRO A 275 32.53 0.32 -3.41
N GLN A 276 33.29 0.65 -2.36
CA GLN A 276 32.81 1.46 -1.25
C GLN A 276 33.03 2.96 -1.48
N PRO A 277 32.14 3.86 -1.01
CA PRO A 277 30.86 3.55 -0.36
C PRO A 277 29.82 3.08 -1.36
N VAL A 278 29.01 2.11 -0.95
CA VAL A 278 27.88 1.62 -1.75
C VAL A 278 26.76 2.67 -1.77
N ALA A 279 26.20 2.96 -2.95
CA ALA A 279 25.03 3.81 -3.06
C ALA A 279 23.78 3.02 -2.67
N LEU A 280 23.17 3.40 -1.56
CA LEU A 280 21.98 2.74 -1.03
C LEU A 280 20.70 3.30 -1.65
N TRP A 281 19.73 2.42 -1.88
CA TRP A 281 18.41 2.82 -2.31
C TRP A 281 17.57 3.28 -1.11
N SER A 282 16.94 4.45 -1.24
CA SER A 282 15.93 4.96 -0.31
C SER A 282 14.93 5.84 -1.06
N PRO A 283 13.78 6.21 -0.46
CA PRO A 283 12.83 7.14 -1.05
C PRO A 283 13.41 8.52 -1.41
N GLU A 284 14.38 8.98 -0.66
CA GLU A 284 15.08 10.27 -0.87
C GLU A 284 16.19 10.16 -1.91
N SER A 285 16.78 8.97 -2.05
CA SER A 285 17.88 8.68 -2.98
C SER A 285 17.68 7.30 -3.60
N PRO A 286 16.82 7.16 -4.62
CA PRO A 286 16.48 5.88 -5.23
C PRO A 286 17.60 5.39 -6.16
N ALA A 287 18.75 5.08 -5.57
CA ALA A 287 19.93 4.65 -6.29
C ALA A 287 19.77 3.24 -6.85
N LEU A 288 19.74 3.12 -8.17
CA LEU A 288 19.72 1.85 -8.89
C LEU A 288 21.08 1.60 -9.55
N TYR A 289 21.45 0.33 -9.62
CA TYR A 289 22.58 -0.20 -10.37
C TYR A 289 22.03 -0.95 -11.58
N ASP A 290 22.64 -0.78 -12.74
CA ASP A 290 22.34 -1.60 -13.91
C ASP A 290 22.93 -3.00 -13.73
N LEU A 291 22.23 -3.99 -14.22
CA LEU A 291 22.63 -5.40 -14.22
C LEU A 291 22.69 -5.89 -15.66
N GLU A 292 23.81 -6.42 -16.09
CA GLU A 292 23.95 -7.14 -17.36
C GLU A 292 24.28 -8.60 -17.07
N ILE A 293 23.45 -9.50 -17.58
CA ILE A 293 23.66 -10.95 -17.48
C ILE A 293 23.85 -11.48 -18.90
N SER A 294 24.98 -12.14 -19.15
CA SER A 294 25.20 -12.86 -20.38
C SER A 294 25.27 -14.36 -20.14
N PHE A 295 24.60 -15.12 -20.99
CA PHE A 295 24.49 -16.54 -20.92
C PHE A 295 24.90 -17.14 -22.29
N GLU A 296 26.02 -17.85 -22.35
CA GLU A 296 26.66 -18.28 -23.59
C GLU A 296 26.74 -19.79 -23.68
N ASP A 297 26.18 -20.36 -24.74
CA ASP A 297 26.41 -21.75 -25.14
C ASP A 297 27.44 -21.79 -26.27
N ALA A 298 28.70 -21.99 -25.90
CA ALA A 298 29.81 -22.03 -26.86
C ALA A 298 29.72 -23.20 -27.86
N ALA A 299 29.03 -24.28 -27.50
CA ALA A 299 28.87 -25.45 -28.39
C ALA A 299 27.83 -25.13 -29.50
N ALA A 300 26.82 -24.35 -29.18
CA ALA A 300 25.81 -23.90 -30.14
C ALA A 300 26.22 -22.58 -30.84
N GLY A 301 27.23 -21.89 -30.34
CA GLY A 301 27.64 -20.57 -30.82
C GLY A 301 26.59 -19.47 -30.54
N THR A 302 25.77 -19.67 -29.52
CA THR A 302 24.66 -18.73 -29.18
C THR A 302 24.93 -18.02 -27.87
N ARG A 303 24.41 -16.80 -27.78
CA ARG A 303 24.52 -15.96 -26.59
C ARG A 303 23.20 -15.26 -26.32
N ASP A 304 22.71 -15.36 -25.08
CA ASP A 304 21.61 -14.57 -24.54
C ASP A 304 22.19 -13.42 -23.69
N VAL A 305 21.68 -12.23 -23.86
CA VAL A 305 22.07 -11.04 -23.06
C VAL A 305 20.80 -10.40 -22.51
N VAL A 306 20.76 -10.29 -21.19
CA VAL A 306 19.66 -9.72 -20.44
C VAL A 306 20.17 -8.49 -19.69
N ARG A 307 19.42 -7.38 -19.78
CA ARG A 307 19.66 -6.18 -19.00
C ARG A 307 18.56 -6.02 -17.97
N GLY A 308 18.98 -5.71 -16.76
CA GLY A 308 18.08 -5.45 -15.63
C GLY A 308 18.69 -4.39 -14.71
N TYR A 309 18.21 -4.35 -13.49
CA TYR A 309 18.70 -3.45 -12.46
C TYR A 309 18.47 -4.04 -11.06
N PHE A 310 19.14 -3.45 -10.06
CA PHE A 310 18.89 -3.73 -8.64
C PHE A 310 19.16 -2.49 -7.78
N GLY A 311 18.60 -2.48 -6.56
CA GLY A 311 18.89 -1.47 -5.55
C GLY A 311 19.51 -2.10 -4.31
N MET A 312 20.58 -1.52 -3.80
CA MET A 312 21.21 -1.93 -2.55
C MET A 312 20.42 -1.37 -1.38
N ARG A 313 19.67 -2.23 -0.67
CA ARG A 313 18.88 -1.83 0.50
C ARG A 313 18.71 -2.98 1.50
N LYS A 314 18.42 -2.61 2.75
CA LYS A 314 18.03 -3.52 3.83
C LYS A 314 16.82 -2.92 4.55
N PHE A 315 15.76 -3.69 4.72
CA PHE A 315 14.60 -3.30 5.53
C PHE A 315 14.40 -4.35 6.62
N ALA A 316 14.35 -3.91 7.87
CA ALA A 316 14.34 -4.79 9.02
C ALA A 316 13.64 -4.16 10.22
N LEU A 317 13.43 -4.94 11.28
CA LEU A 317 13.07 -4.42 12.59
C LEU A 317 14.34 -4.08 13.38
N LYS A 318 14.29 -2.96 14.10
CA LYS A 318 15.37 -2.50 15.00
C LYS A 318 14.76 -1.88 16.25
N LYS A 319 15.36 -2.14 17.41
CA LYS A 319 14.95 -1.49 18.66
C LYS A 319 15.44 -0.06 18.70
N ASP A 320 14.55 0.85 19.10
CA ASP A 320 14.91 2.23 19.41
C ASP A 320 15.62 2.34 20.80
N ALA A 321 15.94 3.55 21.23
CA ALA A 321 16.63 3.78 22.51
C ALA A 321 15.81 3.36 23.74
N ALA A 322 14.49 3.23 23.61
CA ALA A 322 13.59 2.74 24.65
C ALA A 322 13.37 1.22 24.59
N GLY A 323 13.98 0.53 23.61
CA GLY A 323 13.84 -0.91 23.41
C GLY A 323 12.59 -1.31 22.61
N VAL A 324 11.87 -0.34 22.05
CA VAL A 324 10.68 -0.56 21.21
C VAL A 324 11.09 -0.93 19.81
N LEU A 325 10.45 -1.95 19.23
CA LEU A 325 10.69 -2.36 17.84
C LEU A 325 10.09 -1.34 16.87
N ARG A 326 10.92 -0.90 15.92
CA ARG A 326 10.60 0.03 14.84
C ARG A 326 11.05 -0.55 13.51
N PHE A 327 10.52 -0.04 12.41
CA PHE A 327 11.10 -0.30 11.10
C PHE A 327 12.43 0.44 10.96
N ALA A 328 13.34 -0.16 10.19
CA ALA A 328 14.61 0.44 9.81
C ALA A 328 14.88 0.18 8.33
N LEU A 329 15.26 1.23 7.61
CA LEU A 329 15.78 1.17 6.26
C LEU A 329 17.27 1.47 6.29
N ASN A 330 18.08 0.59 5.72
CA ASN A 330 19.53 0.74 5.65
C ASN A 330 20.18 0.96 7.04
N ASN A 331 19.70 0.21 8.03
CA ASN A 331 20.12 0.27 9.43
C ASN A 331 19.68 1.54 10.20
N GLU A 332 18.96 2.47 9.58
CA GLU A 332 18.43 3.67 10.23
C GLU A 332 16.92 3.52 10.50
N LEU A 333 16.48 3.95 11.68
CA LEU A 333 15.07 3.88 12.04
C LEU A 333 14.24 4.75 11.10
N ARG A 334 13.12 4.20 10.66
CA ARG A 334 12.19 4.84 9.74
C ARG A 334 10.76 4.57 10.14
N PHE A 335 9.90 5.57 10.00
CA PHE A 335 8.46 5.44 10.09
C PHE A 335 7.89 5.56 8.67
N PRO A 336 7.51 4.46 8.00
CA PRO A 336 6.81 4.54 6.72
C PRO A 336 5.48 5.26 6.88
N ILE A 337 5.31 6.35 6.17
CA ILE A 337 4.04 7.08 6.06
C ILE A 337 3.44 6.69 4.72
N ALA A 338 2.48 5.77 4.77
CA ALA A 338 1.93 5.14 3.58
C ALA A 338 0.48 5.55 3.30
N THR A 339 0.06 5.35 2.05
CA THR A 339 -1.34 5.31 1.67
C THR A 339 -1.74 3.90 1.23
N LEU A 340 -3.01 3.54 1.42
CA LEU A 340 -3.62 2.39 0.78
C LEU A 340 -3.80 2.71 -0.71
N ASP A 341 -3.31 1.87 -1.60
CA ASP A 341 -3.43 2.06 -3.04
C ASP A 341 -4.09 0.84 -3.69
N GLN A 342 -5.35 1.00 -4.10
CA GLN A 342 -6.11 -0.04 -4.77
C GLN A 342 -5.75 -0.16 -6.26
N GLY A 343 -5.16 0.88 -6.85
CA GLY A 343 -4.67 0.86 -8.23
C GLY A 343 -5.78 0.64 -9.27
N TRP A 344 -7.02 1.03 -8.97
CA TRP A 344 -8.15 0.91 -9.88
C TRP A 344 -8.36 2.19 -10.69
N TRP A 345 -8.76 2.06 -11.96
CA TRP A 345 -8.85 3.17 -12.89
C TRP A 345 -10.27 3.27 -13.46
N PRO A 346 -10.84 4.48 -13.61
CA PRO A 346 -12.21 4.62 -14.12
C PRO A 346 -12.36 4.20 -15.60
N ASP A 347 -11.27 4.28 -16.35
CA ASP A 347 -11.24 4.05 -17.79
C ASP A 347 -10.65 2.69 -18.17
N GLY A 348 -9.65 2.21 -17.45
CA GLY A 348 -8.97 0.94 -17.70
C GLY A 348 -9.28 -0.17 -16.68
N LEU A 349 -9.97 0.16 -15.60
CA LEU A 349 -10.25 -0.72 -14.45
C LEU A 349 -8.96 -1.28 -13.83
N LEU A 350 -8.68 -2.58 -13.99
CA LEU A 350 -7.43 -3.19 -13.52
C LEU A 350 -6.20 -2.61 -14.22
N THR A 351 -6.33 -2.27 -15.50
CA THR A 351 -5.20 -1.85 -16.34
C THR A 351 -5.02 -0.34 -16.30
N PRO A 352 -3.90 0.19 -15.81
CA PRO A 352 -3.60 1.61 -15.92
C PRO A 352 -3.60 2.09 -17.37
N PRO A 353 -3.98 3.35 -17.66
CA PRO A 353 -3.98 3.84 -19.04
C PRO A 353 -2.57 4.02 -19.63
N SER A 354 -1.56 4.33 -18.82
CA SER A 354 -0.16 4.49 -19.26
C SER A 354 0.83 4.48 -18.09
N ASP A 355 2.13 4.45 -18.39
CA ASP A 355 3.21 4.65 -17.40
C ASP A 355 3.11 6.00 -16.68
N GLU A 356 2.80 7.08 -17.42
CA GLU A 356 2.70 8.43 -16.86
C GLU A 356 1.55 8.53 -15.86
N ALA A 357 0.47 7.78 -16.08
CA ALA A 357 -0.64 7.72 -15.12
C ALA A 357 -0.21 7.09 -13.79
N MET A 358 0.52 5.97 -13.85
CA MET A 358 1.08 5.32 -12.67
C MET A 358 2.12 6.21 -11.96
N ALA A 359 3.00 6.86 -12.74
CA ALA A 359 4.00 7.78 -12.20
C ALA A 359 3.36 8.97 -11.48
N TYR A 360 2.25 9.49 -11.99
CA TYR A 360 1.52 10.60 -11.37
C TYR A 360 1.04 10.25 -9.95
N ASP A 361 0.44 9.07 -9.76
CA ASP A 361 -0.03 8.64 -8.43
C ASP A 361 1.14 8.57 -7.43
N ILE A 362 2.31 8.06 -7.87
CA ILE A 362 3.53 8.04 -7.04
C ILE A 362 4.05 9.45 -6.75
N GLU A 363 4.15 10.29 -7.76
CA GLU A 363 4.72 11.64 -7.64
C GLU A 363 3.87 12.57 -6.78
N ILE A 364 2.53 12.50 -6.91
CA ILE A 364 1.64 13.32 -6.09
C ILE A 364 1.69 12.91 -4.61
N LEU A 365 1.79 11.62 -4.31
CA LEU A 365 1.99 11.14 -2.94
C LEU A 365 3.31 11.63 -2.35
N LYS A 366 4.39 11.59 -3.11
CA LYS A 366 5.69 12.14 -2.67
C LYS A 366 5.62 13.64 -2.38
N LYS A 367 4.92 14.42 -3.21
CA LYS A 367 4.66 15.85 -2.96
C LYS A 367 3.86 16.10 -1.68
N MET A 368 2.98 15.17 -1.32
CA MET A 368 2.23 15.20 -0.06
C MET A 368 3.06 14.70 1.14
N GLY A 369 4.31 14.28 0.93
CA GLY A 369 5.20 13.81 1.99
C GLY A 369 5.04 12.33 2.36
N PHE A 370 4.29 11.54 1.59
CA PHE A 370 4.30 10.09 1.73
C PHE A 370 5.60 9.50 1.15
N ASP A 371 6.09 8.46 1.75
CA ASP A 371 7.29 7.74 1.33
C ASP A 371 7.03 6.24 1.10
N ALA A 372 5.80 5.80 1.36
CA ALA A 372 5.37 4.43 1.20
C ALA A 372 3.94 4.34 0.67
N MET A 373 3.58 3.17 0.13
CA MET A 373 2.22 2.78 -0.17
C MET A 373 2.02 1.29 0.13
N ARG A 374 0.82 0.94 0.56
CA ARG A 374 0.36 -0.42 0.62
C ARG A 374 -0.43 -0.73 -0.64
N LYS A 375 0.14 -1.54 -1.53
CA LYS A 375 -0.55 -2.00 -2.73
C LYS A 375 -1.59 -3.03 -2.31
N HIS A 376 -2.85 -2.58 -2.32
CA HIS A 376 -3.93 -3.29 -1.66
C HIS A 376 -4.61 -4.29 -2.58
N ILE A 377 -4.45 -5.56 -2.24
CA ILE A 377 -5.14 -6.72 -2.83
C ILE A 377 -5.04 -6.73 -4.38
N LYS A 378 -3.91 -6.28 -4.91
CA LYS A 378 -3.64 -6.22 -6.36
C LYS A 378 -2.16 -6.45 -6.66
N VAL A 379 -1.88 -7.17 -7.75
CA VAL A 379 -0.57 -7.21 -8.40
C VAL A 379 -0.61 -6.29 -9.62
N GLU A 380 0.24 -5.30 -9.63
CA GLU A 380 0.38 -4.36 -10.75
C GLU A 380 1.25 -4.93 -11.88
N PRO A 381 1.20 -4.34 -13.09
CA PRO A 381 2.22 -4.59 -14.10
C PRO A 381 3.63 -4.34 -13.54
N ARG A 382 4.62 -5.15 -13.96
CA ARG A 382 6.02 -5.02 -13.49
C ARG A 382 6.59 -3.62 -13.64
N ARG A 383 6.09 -2.84 -14.60
CA ARG A 383 6.45 -1.44 -14.82
C ARG A 383 6.06 -0.52 -13.67
N TYR A 384 4.97 -0.81 -12.96
CA TYR A 384 4.61 -0.05 -11.76
C TYR A 384 5.68 -0.14 -10.66
N TYR A 385 6.16 -1.35 -10.39
CA TYR A 385 7.23 -1.54 -9.40
C TYR A 385 8.55 -0.93 -9.85
N TYR A 386 8.84 -0.97 -11.16
CA TYR A 386 9.97 -0.23 -11.72
C TYR A 386 9.86 1.28 -11.50
N LEU A 387 8.66 1.84 -11.64
CA LEU A 387 8.43 3.26 -11.32
C LEU A 387 8.58 3.54 -9.82
N CYS A 388 8.10 2.66 -8.94
CA CYS A 388 8.35 2.76 -7.50
C CYS A 388 9.84 2.70 -7.17
N ASP A 389 10.57 1.77 -7.80
CA ASP A 389 12.02 1.62 -7.63
C ASP A 389 12.78 2.88 -8.08
N LYS A 390 12.40 3.44 -9.22
CA LYS A 390 13.05 4.59 -9.86
C LYS A 390 12.70 5.91 -9.18
N LEU A 391 11.45 6.08 -8.77
CA LEU A 391 10.96 7.31 -8.14
C LEU A 391 11.16 7.33 -6.63
N GLY A 392 11.49 6.19 -6.02
CA GLY A 392 11.72 6.06 -4.59
C GLY A 392 10.42 6.03 -3.79
N MET A 393 9.59 5.00 -3.99
CA MET A 393 8.39 4.74 -3.21
C MET A 393 8.47 3.36 -2.58
N ILE A 394 8.42 3.26 -1.26
CA ILE A 394 8.35 1.98 -0.55
C ILE A 394 7.00 1.32 -0.84
N VAL A 395 7.00 0.02 -1.06
CA VAL A 395 5.78 -0.77 -1.32
C VAL A 395 5.63 -1.87 -0.26
N LEU A 396 4.45 -1.90 0.36
CA LEU A 396 3.95 -3.00 1.16
C LEU A 396 2.97 -3.76 0.24
N GLN A 397 3.26 -5.01 -0.08
CA GLN A 397 2.54 -5.75 -1.13
C GLN A 397 1.57 -6.76 -0.55
N ASP A 398 0.27 -6.53 -0.76
CA ASP A 398 -0.77 -7.50 -0.46
C ASP A 398 -0.80 -8.61 -1.52
N MET A 399 -1.16 -9.82 -1.08
CA MET A 399 -1.66 -10.85 -1.96
C MET A 399 -3.10 -10.51 -2.38
N PRO A 400 -3.48 -10.61 -3.66
CA PRO A 400 -4.86 -10.50 -4.09
C PRO A 400 -5.71 -11.60 -3.45
N SER A 401 -6.24 -11.33 -2.27
CA SER A 401 -7.14 -12.25 -1.56
C SER A 401 -8.60 -11.89 -1.87
N GLY A 402 -9.51 -12.81 -1.64
CA GLY A 402 -10.94 -12.60 -1.88
C GLY A 402 -11.78 -13.50 -1.00
N PHE A 403 -13.09 -13.25 -0.98
CA PHE A 403 -14.03 -14.09 -0.25
C PHE A 403 -14.22 -15.45 -0.95
N GLY A 404 -14.25 -16.52 -0.20
CA GLY A 404 -14.52 -17.84 -0.72
C GLY A 404 -14.08 -18.95 0.24
N ASP A 405 -14.41 -20.19 -0.09
CA ASP A 405 -13.94 -21.36 0.65
C ASP A 405 -12.45 -21.58 0.39
N THR A 406 -11.67 -21.09 1.31
CA THR A 406 -10.21 -21.03 1.18
C THR A 406 -9.55 -22.36 1.46
N GLU A 407 -10.19 -23.26 2.20
CA GLU A 407 -9.62 -24.60 2.48
C GLU A 407 -9.56 -25.42 1.20
N ALA A 408 -10.65 -25.44 0.42
CA ALA A 408 -10.71 -26.12 -0.88
C ALA A 408 -9.72 -25.52 -1.91
N ARG A 409 -9.25 -24.28 -1.69
CA ARG A 409 -8.43 -23.50 -2.62
C ARG A 409 -7.04 -23.17 -2.12
N TYR A 410 -6.71 -23.65 -0.92
CA TYR A 410 -5.45 -23.32 -0.28
C TYR A 410 -4.22 -23.62 -1.15
N GLY A 411 -4.24 -24.74 -1.87
CA GLY A 411 -3.15 -25.10 -2.79
C GLY A 411 -2.99 -24.10 -3.94
N PHE A 412 -4.11 -23.61 -4.49
CA PHE A 412 -4.12 -22.58 -5.53
C PHE A 412 -3.60 -21.24 -4.98
N TYR A 413 -4.12 -20.79 -3.86
CA TYR A 413 -3.71 -19.57 -3.19
C TYR A 413 -2.21 -19.54 -2.88
N ARG A 414 -1.66 -20.68 -2.36
CA ARG A 414 -0.23 -20.81 -2.08
C ARG A 414 0.63 -20.79 -3.34
N ARG A 415 0.13 -21.34 -4.45
CA ARG A 415 0.79 -21.25 -5.75
C ARG A 415 0.85 -19.81 -6.25
N GLU A 416 -0.28 -19.10 -6.28
CA GLU A 416 -0.31 -17.69 -6.70
C GLU A 416 0.52 -16.78 -5.80
N LEU A 417 0.52 -16.99 -4.48
CA LEU A 417 1.38 -16.26 -3.54
C LEU A 417 2.85 -16.45 -3.90
N LYS A 418 3.26 -17.69 -4.18
CA LYS A 418 4.63 -17.99 -4.61
C LYS A 418 4.96 -17.30 -5.93
N GLU A 419 4.08 -17.39 -6.92
CA GLU A 419 4.24 -16.79 -8.25
C GLU A 419 4.34 -15.26 -8.14
N MET A 420 3.53 -14.62 -7.31
CA MET A 420 3.63 -13.19 -7.01
C MET A 420 4.99 -12.83 -6.40
N MET A 421 5.43 -13.58 -5.39
CA MET A 421 6.71 -13.33 -4.74
C MET A 421 7.87 -13.52 -5.71
N ASP A 422 7.84 -14.54 -6.56
CA ASP A 422 8.86 -14.78 -7.60
C ASP A 422 8.88 -13.65 -8.62
N LEU A 423 7.71 -13.22 -9.09
CA LEU A 423 7.54 -12.11 -10.03
C LEU A 423 8.17 -10.81 -9.53
N LEU A 424 8.02 -10.53 -8.22
CA LEU A 424 8.30 -9.23 -7.63
C LEU A 424 9.57 -9.19 -6.75
N ARG A 425 10.21 -10.34 -6.49
CA ARG A 425 11.34 -10.47 -5.55
C ARG A 425 12.55 -9.58 -5.83
N ASN A 426 12.72 -9.13 -7.07
CA ASN A 426 13.85 -8.28 -7.46
C ASN A 426 13.56 -6.77 -7.33
N ALA A 427 12.32 -6.36 -7.01
CA ALA A 427 11.97 -4.95 -6.81
C ALA A 427 12.51 -4.45 -5.46
N PRO A 428 13.46 -3.49 -5.42
CA PRO A 428 13.98 -2.95 -4.17
C PRO A 428 12.94 -2.14 -3.38
N SER A 429 11.93 -1.59 -4.04
CA SER A 429 10.82 -0.84 -3.40
C SER A 429 9.96 -1.72 -2.49
N ILE A 430 9.78 -3.01 -2.81
CA ILE A 430 8.98 -3.91 -1.99
C ILE A 430 9.75 -4.32 -0.74
N VAL A 431 9.19 -4.03 0.44
CA VAL A 431 9.86 -4.26 1.73
C VAL A 431 9.07 -5.20 2.65
N MET A 432 7.80 -5.47 2.33
CA MET A 432 6.92 -6.29 3.15
C MET A 432 5.93 -7.06 2.28
N TRP A 433 5.70 -8.32 2.62
CA TRP A 433 4.64 -9.16 2.08
C TRP A 433 3.46 -9.21 3.05
N ILE A 434 2.24 -9.05 2.53
CA ILE A 434 0.98 -9.12 3.29
C ILE A 434 0.11 -10.23 2.69
N PRO A 435 0.19 -11.46 3.21
CA PRO A 435 -0.54 -12.59 2.64
C PRO A 435 -2.06 -12.49 2.79
N TYR A 436 -2.58 -11.88 3.85
CA TYR A 436 -4.02 -11.81 4.13
C TYR A 436 -4.43 -10.42 4.57
N ASN A 437 -5.60 -9.96 4.09
CA ASN A 437 -6.27 -8.75 4.56
C ASN A 437 -7.57 -9.09 5.26
N GLU A 438 -7.79 -8.57 6.47
CA GLU A 438 -9.08 -8.55 7.18
C GLU A 438 -9.86 -9.88 7.13
N ARG A 439 -9.19 -10.99 7.22
CA ARG A 439 -9.75 -12.36 7.09
C ARG A 439 -10.23 -12.73 5.67
N TRP A 440 -10.06 -11.85 4.68
CA TRP A 440 -10.50 -12.14 3.32
C TRP A 440 -9.69 -13.28 2.73
N GLY A 441 -10.36 -14.41 2.49
CA GLY A 441 -9.70 -15.60 1.99
C GLY A 441 -8.72 -16.27 2.95
N GLN A 442 -8.72 -15.90 4.22
CA GLN A 442 -7.87 -16.51 5.23
C GLN A 442 -8.42 -17.90 5.61
N PRO A 443 -7.60 -18.96 5.52
CA PRO A 443 -7.98 -20.31 5.93
C PRO A 443 -8.02 -20.43 7.46
N ASP A 444 -8.14 -21.66 7.94
CA ASP A 444 -8.04 -21.95 9.37
C ASP A 444 -6.71 -21.43 9.98
N PRO A 445 -6.63 -21.30 11.32
CA PRO A 445 -5.45 -20.78 12.01
C PRO A 445 -4.14 -21.51 11.70
N PHE A 446 -4.18 -22.83 11.55
CA PHE A 446 -2.99 -23.63 11.30
C PHE A 446 -2.43 -23.35 9.90
N LEU A 447 -3.27 -23.36 8.88
CA LEU A 447 -2.88 -23.06 7.50
C LEU A 447 -2.45 -21.60 7.34
N THR A 448 -3.09 -20.68 8.04
CA THR A 448 -2.66 -19.27 8.10
C THR A 448 -1.24 -19.16 8.65
N HIS A 449 -0.99 -19.73 9.84
CA HIS A 449 0.34 -19.73 10.45
C HIS A 449 1.39 -20.36 9.53
N ALA A 450 1.08 -21.53 8.95
CA ALA A 450 1.97 -22.20 8.02
C ALA A 450 2.30 -21.35 6.79
N THR A 451 1.33 -20.57 6.29
CA THR A 451 1.57 -19.64 5.17
C THR A 451 2.51 -18.52 5.56
N LEU A 452 2.30 -17.88 6.72
CA LEU A 452 3.14 -16.78 7.21
C LEU A 452 4.59 -17.23 7.42
N MET A 453 4.79 -18.36 8.13
CA MET A 453 6.12 -18.93 8.34
C MET A 453 6.80 -19.32 7.03
N TRP A 454 6.03 -19.87 6.08
CA TRP A 454 6.57 -20.19 4.77
C TRP A 454 6.96 -18.92 4.01
N THR A 455 6.14 -17.88 4.00
CA THR A 455 6.43 -16.60 3.33
C THR A 455 7.73 -15.99 3.83
N GLN A 456 7.90 -15.95 5.16
CA GLN A 456 9.10 -15.43 5.81
C GLN A 456 10.36 -16.22 5.43
N ARG A 457 10.28 -17.55 5.41
CA ARG A 457 11.40 -18.42 5.04
C ARG A 457 11.70 -18.42 3.54
N TYR A 458 10.67 -18.26 2.72
CA TYR A 458 10.82 -18.20 1.26
C TYR A 458 11.53 -16.92 0.81
N ASP A 459 11.21 -15.78 1.43
CA ASP A 459 11.91 -14.52 1.19
C ASP A 459 12.30 -13.80 2.51
N PRO A 460 13.45 -14.17 3.10
CA PRO A 460 13.93 -13.56 4.34
C PRO A 460 14.46 -12.13 4.16
N THR A 461 14.43 -11.57 2.97
CA THR A 461 14.91 -10.21 2.67
C THR A 461 13.83 -9.15 2.84
N ARG A 462 12.61 -9.57 3.18
CA ARG A 462 11.43 -8.72 3.41
C ARG A 462 10.72 -9.11 4.68
N LEU A 463 10.04 -8.14 5.28
CA LEU A 463 9.18 -8.41 6.41
C LEU A 463 7.88 -9.09 5.97
N VAL A 464 7.20 -9.73 6.89
CA VAL A 464 5.88 -10.32 6.69
C VAL A 464 4.93 -9.68 7.69
N ASP A 465 3.84 -9.12 7.20
CA ASP A 465 2.67 -8.82 7.99
C ASP A 465 1.85 -10.10 8.17
N GLY A 466 1.24 -10.27 9.32
CA GLY A 466 0.30 -11.35 9.58
C GLY A 466 -0.98 -11.18 8.76
N PRO A 467 -2.11 -11.68 9.21
CA PRO A 467 -3.36 -11.18 8.68
C PRO A 467 -3.47 -9.70 9.03
N SER A 468 -3.40 -8.83 8.04
CA SER A 468 -3.51 -7.39 8.26
C SER A 468 -4.89 -7.06 8.88
N GLY A 469 -4.90 -6.31 9.99
CA GLY A 469 -6.12 -5.89 10.66
C GLY A 469 -6.70 -6.90 11.66
N TRP A 470 -8.00 -7.17 11.58
CA TRP A 470 -8.82 -7.72 12.69
C TRP A 470 -8.57 -9.16 13.11
N SER A 471 -7.81 -9.94 12.38
CA SER A 471 -7.59 -11.35 12.67
C SER A 471 -6.13 -11.67 12.91
N ASP A 472 -5.39 -10.68 13.38
CA ASP A 472 -4.01 -10.85 13.77
C ASP A 472 -3.85 -11.68 15.04
N PHE A 473 -2.66 -12.23 15.26
CA PHE A 473 -2.29 -13.01 16.42
C PHE A 473 -2.05 -12.09 17.62
N GLU A 474 -2.96 -12.03 18.56
CA GLU A 474 -2.72 -11.40 19.87
C GLU A 474 -2.17 -12.42 20.86
N GLY A 475 -0.97 -12.17 21.38
CA GLY A 475 -0.40 -12.97 22.47
C GLY A 475 -0.22 -14.45 22.16
N GLY A 476 0.06 -14.82 20.91
CA GLY A 476 0.19 -16.21 20.45
C GLY A 476 -1.15 -16.92 20.29
N GLN A 477 -2.26 -16.20 20.32
CA GLN A 477 -3.61 -16.73 20.08
C GLN A 477 -4.21 -16.05 18.85
N MET A 478 -4.68 -16.83 17.90
CA MET A 478 -5.45 -16.31 16.80
C MET A 478 -6.87 -16.02 17.25
N LEU A 479 -7.28 -14.75 17.19
CA LEU A 479 -8.63 -14.33 17.50
C LEU A 479 -9.50 -14.41 16.25
N LEU A 480 -10.41 -15.36 16.20
CA LEU A 480 -11.50 -15.35 15.22
C LEU A 480 -12.69 -14.60 15.81
N GLU A 481 -13.01 -13.47 15.21
CA GLU A 481 -14.22 -12.73 15.54
C GLU A 481 -15.35 -13.18 14.61
N ASN A 482 -16.36 -13.84 15.14
CA ASN A 482 -17.54 -14.23 14.38
C ASN A 482 -18.78 -13.67 15.08
N GLY A 483 -19.42 -12.68 14.47
CA GLY A 483 -20.65 -12.08 14.99
C GLY A 483 -20.49 -11.42 16.37
N GLY A 484 -19.38 -10.74 16.63
CA GLY A 484 -19.12 -10.03 17.90
C GLY A 484 -18.71 -10.94 19.07
N LYS A 485 -18.46 -12.23 18.82
CA LYS A 485 -17.93 -13.16 19.82
C LYS A 485 -16.51 -13.57 19.45
N LYS A 486 -15.54 -13.19 20.27
CA LYS A 486 -14.16 -13.67 20.16
C LYS A 486 -14.12 -15.17 20.44
N ARG A 487 -13.71 -15.97 19.45
CA ARG A 487 -13.40 -17.39 19.65
C ARG A 487 -11.89 -17.58 19.61
N TYR A 488 -11.32 -18.06 20.69
CA TYR A 488 -9.94 -18.54 20.73
C TYR A 488 -9.89 -19.90 20.04
N VAL A 489 -9.22 -20.00 18.90
CA VAL A 489 -9.24 -21.24 18.11
C VAL A 489 -7.95 -22.05 18.27
N MET A 490 -6.81 -21.40 18.51
CA MET A 490 -5.55 -22.11 18.85
C MET A 490 -4.56 -21.18 19.55
N SER A 491 -3.85 -21.70 20.54
CA SER A 491 -2.66 -21.08 21.08
C SER A 491 -1.46 -21.55 20.23
N VAL A 492 -0.92 -20.68 19.41
CA VAL A 492 0.38 -20.90 18.78
C VAL A 492 1.37 -19.99 19.49
N HIS A 493 1.80 -20.43 20.67
CA HIS A 493 2.94 -19.81 21.31
C HIS A 493 4.18 -20.39 20.65
N PRO A 494 5.01 -19.58 19.96
CA PRO A 494 6.35 -20.02 19.67
C PRO A 494 7.01 -20.33 21.02
N ALA A 495 7.65 -21.48 21.12
CA ALA A 495 8.48 -21.80 22.27
C ALA A 495 9.54 -20.71 22.46
N ASP A 496 10.05 -20.53 23.69
CA ASP A 496 11.10 -19.56 23.93
C ASP A 496 12.28 -19.80 22.96
N GLY A 497 12.54 -18.82 22.10
CA GLY A 497 13.58 -18.89 21.05
C GLY A 497 13.08 -19.25 19.64
N GLU A 498 11.79 -19.53 19.43
CA GLU A 498 11.22 -19.69 18.10
C GLU A 498 10.89 -18.34 17.45
N GLU A 499 10.95 -18.31 16.09
CA GLU A 499 10.59 -17.14 15.28
C GLU A 499 9.10 -16.84 15.33
N GLU A 500 8.76 -15.55 15.38
CA GLU A 500 7.38 -15.10 15.18
C GLU A 500 6.95 -15.35 13.72
N ALA A 501 5.70 -15.75 13.52
CA ALA A 501 5.16 -15.97 12.17
C ALA A 501 4.98 -14.66 11.38
N ALA A 502 4.92 -13.53 12.07
CA ALA A 502 4.81 -12.20 11.50
C ALA A 502 5.70 -11.21 12.25
N HIS A 503 6.14 -10.17 11.54
CA HIS A 503 7.03 -9.14 12.07
C HIS A 503 6.29 -7.97 12.73
N VAL A 504 5.01 -7.80 12.44
CA VAL A 504 4.19 -6.69 12.93
C VAL A 504 2.93 -7.18 13.62
N VAL A 505 2.39 -6.35 14.51
CA VAL A 505 1.02 -6.46 15.04
C VAL A 505 0.24 -5.34 14.39
N ASP A 506 -0.65 -5.68 13.47
CA ASP A 506 -1.38 -4.74 12.65
C ASP A 506 -2.78 -4.47 13.19
N MET A 507 -3.22 -3.22 13.06
CA MET A 507 -4.56 -2.75 13.43
C MET A 507 -5.18 -1.95 12.29
N HIS A 508 -6.47 -2.19 12.03
CA HIS A 508 -7.31 -1.34 11.20
C HIS A 508 -8.27 -0.59 12.11
N ASP A 509 -8.15 0.73 12.17
CA ASP A 509 -9.01 1.56 13.02
C ASP A 509 -9.38 2.88 12.33
N TYR A 510 -10.64 2.99 11.93
CA TYR A 510 -11.20 4.14 11.24
C TYR A 510 -11.84 5.17 12.18
N ALA A 511 -11.60 5.06 13.48
CA ALA A 511 -12.04 6.07 14.43
C ALA A 511 -11.34 7.42 14.17
N ALA A 512 -11.96 8.52 14.57
CA ALA A 512 -11.37 9.86 14.47
C ALA A 512 -10.02 9.96 15.22
N ARG A 513 -9.80 9.09 16.19
CA ARG A 513 -8.54 8.90 16.92
C ARG A 513 -8.24 7.41 16.98
N PRO A 514 -7.53 6.87 15.97
CA PRO A 514 -7.21 5.47 15.91
C PRO A 514 -6.30 5.06 17.09
N LYS A 515 -6.45 3.81 17.49
CA LYS A 515 -5.63 3.19 18.53
C LYS A 515 -4.48 2.42 17.89
N MET A 516 -3.47 2.12 18.69
CA MET A 516 -2.44 1.13 18.35
C MET A 516 -2.51 -0.03 19.33
N HIS A 517 -2.03 -1.20 18.92
CA HIS A 517 -1.79 -2.29 19.84
C HIS A 517 -0.74 -1.91 20.90
N ALA A 518 -0.82 -2.51 22.06
CA ALA A 518 0.23 -2.37 23.07
C ALA A 518 1.58 -2.77 22.48
N VAL A 519 2.65 -2.07 22.89
CA VAL A 519 4.00 -2.35 22.42
C VAL A 519 4.35 -3.81 22.69
N ASN A 520 4.68 -4.54 21.62
CA ASN A 520 5.07 -5.94 21.68
C ASN A 520 6.61 -6.06 21.67
N PRO A 521 7.24 -6.88 22.52
CA PRO A 521 8.69 -7.02 22.58
C PRO A 521 9.30 -7.74 21.36
N ARG A 522 8.50 -8.46 20.57
CA ARG A 522 8.95 -9.30 19.44
C ARG A 522 8.40 -8.86 18.07
N ARG A 523 7.33 -8.05 18.04
CA ARG A 523 6.66 -7.57 16.83
C ARG A 523 6.49 -6.06 16.89
N ALA A 524 6.63 -5.36 15.76
CA ALA A 524 6.40 -3.92 15.70
C ALA A 524 4.90 -3.59 15.64
N SER A 525 4.46 -2.56 16.36
CA SER A 525 3.07 -2.08 16.28
C SER A 525 2.87 -1.31 14.97
N PHE A 526 1.85 -1.66 14.22
CA PHE A 526 1.56 -1.11 12.90
C PHE A 526 0.08 -0.71 12.78
N LEU A 527 -0.20 0.35 12.07
CA LEU A 527 -1.56 0.81 11.77
C LEU A 527 -1.76 0.65 10.26
N GLY A 528 -2.19 -0.55 9.84
CA GLY A 528 -2.25 -0.99 8.45
C GLY A 528 -3.37 -0.37 7.65
N GLU A 529 -4.43 0.15 8.33
CA GLU A 529 -5.45 0.98 7.71
C GLU A 529 -6.04 1.95 8.74
N PHE A 530 -6.20 3.21 8.34
CA PHE A 530 -6.87 4.20 9.16
C PHE A 530 -7.35 5.40 8.34
N GLY A 531 -8.18 6.23 8.95
CA GLY A 531 -8.64 7.50 8.37
C GLY A 531 -9.83 7.31 7.44
N GLY A 532 -9.60 7.16 6.17
CA GLY A 532 -10.66 6.96 5.19
C GLY A 532 -11.67 8.09 5.10
N ILE A 533 -11.24 9.33 5.34
CA ILE A 533 -12.13 10.49 5.48
C ILE A 533 -12.76 10.81 4.12
N GLY A 534 -14.08 10.64 4.01
CA GLY A 534 -14.83 10.93 2.79
C GLY A 534 -14.81 12.42 2.47
N CYS A 535 -14.48 12.75 1.23
CA CYS A 535 -14.50 14.13 0.71
C CYS A 535 -15.09 14.15 -0.70
N ARG A 536 -16.28 14.69 -0.82
CA ARG A 536 -17.05 14.76 -2.07
C ARG A 536 -16.56 15.89 -2.96
N VAL A 537 -16.31 15.58 -4.24
CA VAL A 537 -15.97 16.57 -5.27
C VAL A 537 -16.97 16.45 -6.41
N GLU A 538 -17.87 17.43 -6.54
CA GLU A 538 -18.91 17.41 -7.57
C GLU A 538 -18.29 17.46 -8.97
N GLY A 539 -18.88 16.71 -9.89
CA GLY A 539 -18.36 16.55 -11.26
C GLY A 539 -17.28 15.48 -11.41
N HIS A 540 -16.77 14.93 -10.29
CA HIS A 540 -15.71 13.91 -10.27
C HIS A 540 -16.14 12.62 -9.55
N LEU A 541 -17.43 12.36 -9.47
CA LEU A 541 -17.99 11.19 -8.81
C LEU A 541 -18.31 10.09 -9.82
N TRP A 542 -17.95 8.86 -9.50
CA TRP A 542 -18.39 7.68 -10.26
C TRP A 542 -19.88 7.39 -10.09
N THR A 543 -20.41 7.59 -8.87
CA THR A 543 -21.81 7.37 -8.52
C THR A 543 -22.29 8.44 -7.54
N THR A 544 -23.59 8.72 -7.57
CA THR A 544 -24.23 9.61 -6.60
C THR A 544 -24.31 9.01 -5.20
N ASN A 545 -24.29 7.67 -5.08
CA ASN A 545 -24.28 6.95 -3.81
C ASN A 545 -22.85 6.71 -3.32
N ALA A 546 -22.11 7.81 -3.15
CA ALA A 546 -20.73 7.79 -2.70
C ALA A 546 -20.64 7.80 -1.16
N TRP A 547 -19.58 7.21 -0.61
CA TRP A 547 -19.35 7.06 0.83
C TRP A 547 -17.88 7.20 1.21
N GLY A 548 -17.60 7.37 2.51
CA GLY A 548 -16.30 7.37 3.13
C GLY A 548 -16.43 7.35 4.65
N TYR A 549 -15.35 7.02 5.36
CA TYR A 549 -15.34 7.00 6.82
C TYR A 549 -15.30 8.44 7.39
N GLY A 550 -15.57 8.57 8.69
CA GLY A 550 -15.42 9.84 9.42
C GLY A 550 -16.35 10.98 8.97
N GLY A 551 -17.40 10.65 8.21
CA GLY A 551 -18.36 11.62 7.70
C GLY A 551 -19.50 10.94 6.93
N THR A 552 -20.50 11.72 6.52
CA THR A 552 -21.67 11.19 5.82
C THR A 552 -21.45 10.90 4.33
N GLY A 553 -20.20 11.00 3.82
CA GLY A 553 -19.91 10.96 2.36
C GLY A 553 -20.53 12.15 1.59
N ARG A 554 -21.13 13.10 2.32
CA ARG A 554 -21.77 14.31 1.78
C ARG A 554 -20.95 15.57 2.01
N ASP A 555 -19.86 15.45 2.77
CA ASP A 555 -19.00 16.58 3.12
C ASP A 555 -18.24 17.05 1.88
N SER A 556 -18.54 18.24 1.41
CA SER A 556 -17.89 18.87 0.26
C SER A 556 -16.95 20.00 0.67
N ASP A 557 -16.85 20.31 1.97
CA ASP A 557 -15.90 21.29 2.48
C ASP A 557 -14.51 20.65 2.55
N ARG A 558 -13.73 20.90 1.51
CA ARG A 558 -12.37 20.40 1.38
C ARG A 558 -11.44 20.94 2.46
N SER A 559 -11.64 22.18 2.90
CA SER A 559 -10.81 22.81 3.93
C SER A 559 -11.04 22.15 5.30
N ALA A 560 -12.30 21.95 5.68
CA ALA A 560 -12.65 21.25 6.91
C ALA A 560 -12.20 19.79 6.88
N THR A 561 -12.31 19.11 5.74
CA THR A 561 -11.85 17.73 5.58
C THR A 561 -10.33 17.63 5.66
N GLN A 562 -9.59 18.59 5.07
CA GLN A 562 -8.14 18.67 5.21
C GLN A 562 -7.72 18.90 6.66
N GLN A 563 -8.45 19.73 7.42
CA GLN A 563 -8.15 19.93 8.84
C GLN A 563 -8.34 18.63 9.64
N LYS A 564 -9.40 17.85 9.37
CA LYS A 564 -9.58 16.52 9.97
C LYS A 564 -8.40 15.59 9.67
N PHE A 565 -7.88 15.62 8.44
CA PHE A 565 -6.67 14.85 8.09
C PHE A 565 -5.45 15.32 8.91
N VAL A 566 -5.22 16.61 9.02
CA VAL A 566 -4.10 17.17 9.80
C VAL A 566 -4.21 16.76 11.26
N ASP A 567 -5.39 16.89 11.88
CA ASP A 567 -5.62 16.51 13.27
C ASP A 567 -5.40 15.02 13.50
N LEU A 568 -5.82 14.18 12.53
CA LEU A 568 -5.60 12.74 12.52
C LEU A 568 -4.10 12.38 12.47
N MET A 569 -3.33 13.04 11.57
CA MET A 569 -1.88 12.81 11.47
C MET A 569 -1.11 13.35 12.67
N GLU A 570 -1.55 14.40 13.32
CA GLU A 570 -1.00 14.84 14.60
C GLU A 570 -1.25 13.79 15.71
N HIS A 571 -2.39 13.10 15.65
CA HIS A 571 -2.63 11.96 16.54
C HIS A 571 -1.69 10.78 16.21
N VAL A 572 -1.47 10.47 14.95
CA VAL A 572 -0.49 9.45 14.52
C VAL A 572 0.92 9.80 15.01
N ALA A 573 1.32 11.08 15.00
CA ALA A 573 2.59 11.52 15.57
C ALA A 573 2.71 11.20 17.08
N ARG A 574 1.60 11.32 17.81
CA ARG A 574 1.57 10.90 19.23
C ARG A 574 1.71 9.40 19.39
N LEU A 575 1.00 8.61 18.58
CA LEU A 575 1.15 7.14 18.58
C LEU A 575 2.58 6.72 18.19
N ALA A 576 3.19 7.40 17.22
CA ALA A 576 4.58 7.18 16.83
C ALA A 576 5.56 7.41 18.00
N ALA A 577 5.34 8.45 18.80
CA ALA A 577 6.11 8.68 20.03
C ALA A 577 5.91 7.56 21.08
N GLN A 578 4.72 6.93 21.12
CA GLN A 578 4.38 5.86 22.05
C GLN A 578 4.84 4.47 21.60
N GLY A 579 5.23 4.28 20.32
CA GLY A 579 5.72 2.99 19.86
C GLY A 579 5.18 2.52 18.52
N LEU A 580 4.23 3.24 17.90
CA LEU A 580 3.76 2.92 16.56
C LEU A 580 4.92 3.01 15.56
N ALA A 581 5.12 1.97 14.74
CA ALA A 581 6.26 1.84 13.86
C ALA A 581 6.00 2.34 12.42
N GLY A 582 4.75 2.41 11.98
CA GLY A 582 4.34 2.89 10.65
C GLY A 582 2.83 2.98 10.52
N SER A 583 2.34 3.62 9.47
CA SER A 583 0.90 3.81 9.26
C SER A 583 0.52 3.91 7.79
N VAL A 584 -0.72 3.46 7.45
CA VAL A 584 -1.27 3.46 6.10
C VAL A 584 -2.62 4.18 6.08
N TYR A 585 -2.65 5.38 5.51
CA TYR A 585 -3.90 6.16 5.35
C TYR A 585 -4.75 5.61 4.19
N THR A 586 -6.03 5.43 4.39
CA THR A 586 -7.00 5.03 3.37
C THR A 586 -7.66 6.25 2.75
N GLN A 587 -7.36 6.70 1.49
CA GLN A 587 -6.52 6.00 0.52
C GLN A 587 -5.91 6.97 -0.51
N THR A 588 -5.15 6.45 -1.49
CA THR A 588 -4.50 7.25 -2.53
C THR A 588 -5.50 8.00 -3.41
N THR A 589 -6.41 7.27 -4.04
CA THR A 589 -7.44 7.82 -4.94
C THR A 589 -8.82 7.32 -4.53
N ASP A 590 -9.86 8.05 -4.90
CA ASP A 590 -11.21 7.48 -4.89
C ASP A 590 -11.25 6.22 -5.77
N VAL A 591 -12.12 5.30 -5.41
CA VAL A 591 -12.42 4.11 -6.22
C VAL A 591 -13.93 3.91 -6.27
N GLU A 592 -14.51 4.12 -7.44
CA GLU A 592 -15.95 4.02 -7.70
C GLU A 592 -16.83 4.75 -6.65
N GLY A 593 -17.53 4.04 -5.78
CA GLY A 593 -18.38 4.64 -4.75
C GLY A 593 -17.62 5.11 -3.50
N GLU A 594 -16.39 4.71 -3.32
CA GLU A 594 -15.55 5.05 -2.17
C GLU A 594 -14.77 6.34 -2.42
N ILE A 595 -15.14 7.44 -1.73
CA ILE A 595 -14.63 8.80 -1.98
C ILE A 595 -13.71 9.33 -0.88
N ASN A 596 -12.92 8.51 -0.29
CA ASN A 596 -11.94 8.81 0.76
C ASN A 596 -10.49 8.93 0.26
N GLY A 597 -10.31 8.96 -1.07
CA GLY A 597 -9.02 9.21 -1.69
C GLY A 597 -8.52 10.64 -1.46
N LEU A 598 -7.20 10.81 -1.49
CA LEU A 598 -6.53 12.11 -1.52
C LEU A 598 -6.69 12.80 -2.89
N VAL A 599 -6.95 11.99 -3.92
CA VAL A 599 -7.16 12.42 -5.31
C VAL A 599 -8.47 11.81 -5.82
N THR A 600 -9.20 12.52 -6.68
CA THR A 600 -10.43 12.01 -7.30
C THR A 600 -10.16 10.78 -8.19
N TYR A 601 -11.19 9.96 -8.44
CA TYR A 601 -11.06 8.70 -9.19
C TYR A 601 -10.52 8.93 -10.63
N ASP A 602 -10.89 10.03 -11.25
CA ASP A 602 -10.39 10.43 -12.57
C ASP A 602 -9.01 11.15 -12.53
N ARG A 603 -8.38 11.25 -11.38
CA ARG A 603 -7.07 11.92 -11.13
C ARG A 603 -7.03 13.40 -11.54
N ARG A 604 -8.18 14.05 -11.72
CA ARG A 604 -8.23 15.47 -12.16
C ARG A 604 -8.12 16.46 -11.02
N VAL A 605 -8.53 16.06 -9.80
CA VAL A 605 -8.53 16.94 -8.63
C VAL A 605 -7.74 16.34 -7.49
N VAL A 606 -6.68 17.02 -7.09
CA VAL A 606 -6.01 16.81 -5.81
C VAL A 606 -6.87 17.49 -4.74
N LYS A 607 -7.39 16.68 -3.79
CA LYS A 607 -8.42 17.17 -2.85
C LYS A 607 -7.86 18.09 -1.76
N PHE A 608 -6.62 17.89 -1.36
CA PHE A 608 -5.96 18.61 -0.27
C PHE A 608 -4.68 19.29 -0.74
N ASP A 609 -4.26 20.32 -0.03
CA ASP A 609 -2.97 20.98 -0.29
C ASP A 609 -1.80 20.07 0.03
N PRO A 610 -0.99 19.66 -0.95
CA PRO A 610 0.16 18.80 -0.73
C PRO A 610 1.15 19.32 0.31
N ALA A 611 1.35 20.64 0.38
CA ALA A 611 2.29 21.26 1.33
C ALA A 611 1.80 21.14 2.77
N ALA A 612 0.50 21.28 3.01
CA ALA A 612 -0.10 21.09 4.33
C ALA A 612 0.03 19.66 4.82
N LEU A 613 -0.17 18.67 3.91
CA LEU A 613 0.01 17.26 4.24
C LEU A 613 1.48 16.94 4.52
N ALA A 614 2.39 17.42 3.68
CA ALA A 614 3.83 17.22 3.90
C ALA A 614 4.29 17.80 5.25
N ALA A 615 3.79 18.97 5.63
CA ALA A 615 4.13 19.61 6.90
C ALA A 615 3.69 18.80 8.14
N VAL A 616 2.52 18.17 8.11
CA VAL A 616 2.09 17.31 9.23
C VAL A 616 2.82 15.98 9.25
N HIS A 617 3.22 15.45 8.11
CA HIS A 617 4.06 14.24 8.04
C HIS A 617 5.44 14.46 8.64
N GLU A 618 6.02 15.66 8.51
CA GLU A 618 7.27 16.00 9.21
C GLU A 618 7.14 15.97 10.74
N LYS A 619 5.96 16.29 11.30
CA LYS A 619 5.72 16.12 12.74
C LYS A 619 5.78 14.65 13.15
N VAL A 620 5.28 13.73 12.31
CA VAL A 620 5.36 12.29 12.55
C VAL A 620 6.82 11.83 12.54
N ARG A 621 7.61 12.23 11.53
CA ARG A 621 9.04 11.89 11.44
C ARG A 621 9.82 12.45 12.63
N ALA A 622 9.55 13.68 13.04
CA ALA A 622 10.17 14.30 14.19
C ALA A 622 9.85 13.55 15.51
N ALA A 623 8.63 13.02 15.66
CA ALA A 623 8.27 12.21 16.82
C ALA A 623 9.11 10.93 16.92
N VAL A 624 9.34 10.25 15.79
CA VAL A 624 10.21 9.05 15.74
C VAL A 624 11.68 9.41 15.95
N ALA A 625 12.16 10.50 15.37
CA ALA A 625 13.53 10.98 15.57
C ALA A 625 13.82 11.28 17.06
N ARG A 626 12.82 11.78 17.78
CA ARG A 626 12.93 11.97 19.24
C ARG A 626 13.10 10.66 19.99
N ALA A 627 12.34 9.61 19.62
CA ALA A 627 12.45 8.29 20.25
C ALA A 627 13.83 7.62 20.07
N GLN A 628 14.65 8.09 19.13
CA GLN A 628 16.00 7.60 18.90
C GLN A 628 17.05 8.21 19.84
N ARG A 629 16.74 9.33 20.50
CA ARG A 629 17.69 10.04 21.36
C ARG A 629 17.75 9.39 22.73
N PRO A 630 18.94 9.07 23.25
CA PRO A 630 19.06 8.64 24.64
C PRO A 630 18.72 9.81 25.57
N THR A 631 17.53 9.78 26.16
CA THR A 631 17.02 10.87 26.99
C THR A 631 16.80 10.43 28.43
N VAL A 632 16.73 11.41 29.34
CA VAL A 632 16.30 11.26 30.72
C VAL A 632 15.08 12.16 30.92
N VAL A 633 13.98 11.57 31.41
CA VAL A 633 12.78 12.32 31.79
C VAL A 633 12.91 12.79 33.25
N ARG A 634 12.74 14.09 33.45
CA ARG A 634 12.75 14.72 34.79
C ARG A 634 11.37 15.32 35.04
N ALA A 635 10.60 14.70 35.93
CA ALA A 635 9.31 15.23 36.32
C ALA A 635 9.47 16.62 36.97
N VAL A 636 8.70 17.59 36.52
CA VAL A 636 8.55 18.90 37.15
C VAL A 636 7.43 18.84 38.18
N PHE A 637 6.27 18.32 37.75
CA PHE A 637 5.19 17.90 38.63
C PHE A 637 4.40 16.75 38.02
N PRO A 638 3.85 15.82 38.83
CA PRO A 638 3.14 14.68 38.37
C PRO A 638 1.70 14.99 37.92
N LYS A 639 1.12 14.13 37.09
CA LYS A 639 -0.32 13.97 36.98
C LYS A 639 -0.87 13.41 38.32
N HIS A 640 -2.15 13.60 38.58
CA HIS A 640 -2.77 13.24 39.88
C HIS A 640 -2.07 13.86 41.09
N ASP A 641 -1.58 15.08 40.98
CA ASP A 641 -0.97 15.76 42.13
C ASP A 641 -1.98 15.98 43.23
N ALA A 642 -1.73 15.35 44.37
CA ALA A 642 -2.62 15.34 45.52
C ALA A 642 -2.52 16.63 46.40
N ASP A 643 -1.58 17.54 46.09
CA ASP A 643 -1.46 18.78 46.85
C ASP A 643 -2.70 19.67 46.64
N PRO A 644 -3.51 19.95 47.66
CA PRO A 644 -4.73 20.73 47.52
C PRO A 644 -4.48 22.19 47.13
N ARG A 645 -3.23 22.64 47.07
CA ARG A 645 -2.85 23.99 46.65
C ARG A 645 -2.14 23.99 45.30
N ALA A 646 -1.99 22.86 44.65
CA ALA A 646 -1.22 22.73 43.42
C ALA A 646 -1.73 23.69 42.33
N TRP A 647 -3.06 23.81 42.18
CA TRP A 647 -3.69 24.63 41.17
C TRP A 647 -4.56 25.76 41.77
N ALA A 648 -4.35 26.98 41.28
CA ALA A 648 -5.33 28.04 41.37
C ALA A 648 -6.29 27.89 40.16
N TYR A 649 -7.61 28.01 40.38
CA TYR A 649 -8.58 27.86 39.30
C TYR A 649 -9.76 28.79 39.43
N THR A 650 -10.38 29.09 38.27
CA THR A 650 -11.66 29.80 38.15
C THR A 650 -12.46 29.24 37.01
N PHE A 651 -13.79 29.34 37.10
CA PHE A 651 -14.75 28.99 36.04
C PHE A 651 -15.21 30.20 35.26
N GLU A 652 -14.86 31.41 35.70
CA GLU A 652 -15.16 32.68 35.02
C GLU A 652 -13.97 33.14 34.20
N ALA A 653 -14.24 33.72 33.01
CA ALA A 653 -13.18 34.22 32.15
C ALA A 653 -12.39 35.35 32.87
N PRO A 654 -11.10 35.15 33.11
CA PRO A 654 -10.28 36.14 33.81
C PRO A 654 -9.87 37.33 32.88
N ALA A 655 -9.19 38.30 33.42
CA ALA A 655 -8.60 39.42 32.68
C ALA A 655 -7.56 38.90 31.67
N ALA A 656 -7.27 39.67 30.61
CA ALA A 656 -6.43 39.25 29.50
C ALA A 656 -4.98 38.87 29.87
N ASP A 657 -4.48 39.42 30.98
CA ASP A 657 -3.13 39.15 31.50
C ASP A 657 -3.04 37.98 32.49
N TRP A 658 -4.12 37.20 32.63
CA TRP A 658 -4.23 36.08 33.60
C TRP A 658 -3.12 35.05 33.50
N ALA A 659 -2.49 34.88 32.34
CA ALA A 659 -1.39 33.91 32.16
C ALA A 659 -0.01 34.48 32.51
N GLN A 660 0.09 35.78 32.84
CA GLN A 660 1.36 36.43 33.18
C GLN A 660 1.82 36.06 34.58
N PRO A 661 3.13 35.97 34.86
CA PRO A 661 3.66 35.63 36.17
C PRO A 661 3.22 36.63 37.28
N GLY A 662 3.05 37.87 36.95
CA GLY A 662 2.66 38.93 37.90
C GLY A 662 1.16 39.08 38.13
N PHE A 663 0.33 38.26 37.52
CA PHE A 663 -1.12 38.25 37.72
C PHE A 663 -1.46 37.81 39.18
N ASP A 664 -2.31 38.56 39.85
CA ASP A 664 -2.78 38.21 41.19
C ASP A 664 -3.92 37.19 41.12
N ASP A 665 -3.59 35.92 41.47
CA ASP A 665 -4.54 34.83 41.58
C ASP A 665 -4.94 34.49 43.04
N ALA A 666 -4.68 35.39 43.99
CA ALA A 666 -5.00 35.15 45.42
C ALA A 666 -6.51 34.97 45.66
N GLY A 667 -7.34 35.57 44.79
CA GLY A 667 -8.80 35.40 44.81
C GLY A 667 -9.33 34.14 44.16
N TRP A 668 -8.46 33.32 43.53
CA TRP A 668 -8.90 32.09 42.86
C TRP A 668 -9.02 30.95 43.87
N ALA A 669 -9.93 30.01 43.61
CA ALA A 669 -10.02 28.78 44.40
C ALA A 669 -8.76 27.93 44.21
N ARG A 670 -8.46 27.06 45.19
CA ARG A 670 -7.31 26.15 45.10
C ARG A 670 -7.77 24.71 45.16
N SER A 671 -7.09 23.84 44.40
CA SER A 671 -7.37 22.40 44.36
C SER A 671 -6.14 21.58 43.99
N ALA A 672 -6.18 20.31 44.35
CA ALA A 672 -5.36 19.28 43.77
C ALA A 672 -5.75 19.02 42.29
N SER A 673 -4.94 18.25 41.58
CA SER A 673 -5.21 17.82 40.20
C SER A 673 -6.48 16.97 40.04
N GLY A 674 -7.12 17.06 38.88
CA GLY A 674 -8.31 16.31 38.49
C GLY A 674 -9.59 17.17 38.58
N PHE A 675 -9.86 17.88 37.48
CA PHE A 675 -11.06 18.70 37.29
C PHE A 675 -12.01 17.98 36.37
N GLY A 676 -13.27 17.78 36.73
CA GLY A 676 -14.19 17.02 35.88
C GLY A 676 -15.61 16.91 36.42
N ASN A 677 -16.46 16.20 35.70
CA ASN A 677 -17.81 15.88 36.10
C ASN A 677 -17.98 14.44 36.60
N ASP A 678 -19.14 14.14 37.22
CA ASP A 678 -19.38 12.81 37.78
C ASP A 678 -19.50 11.72 36.70
N ALA A 679 -19.85 12.08 35.46
CA ALA A 679 -20.03 11.15 34.36
C ALA A 679 -18.72 10.54 33.89
N VAL A 680 -17.64 11.33 33.86
CA VAL A 680 -16.32 10.87 33.40
C VAL A 680 -15.74 9.83 34.38
N ALA A 681 -15.91 10.03 35.69
CA ALA A 681 -15.39 9.11 36.71
C ALA A 681 -15.98 7.69 36.60
N GLY A 682 -17.22 7.59 36.11
CA GLY A 682 -17.89 6.29 35.91
C GLY A 682 -17.48 5.58 34.61
N ARG A 683 -16.95 6.31 33.62
CA ARG A 683 -16.57 5.77 32.31
C ARG A 683 -15.08 5.52 32.13
N HIS A 684 -14.27 6.34 32.79
CA HIS A 684 -12.82 6.34 32.66
C HIS A 684 -12.15 6.11 34.02
N PRO A 685 -11.73 4.88 34.35
CA PRO A 685 -11.18 4.57 35.67
C PRO A 685 -9.92 5.37 36.04
N GLU A 686 -9.21 5.91 35.04
CA GLU A 686 -8.02 6.74 35.24
C GLU A 686 -8.37 8.20 35.59
N ALA A 687 -9.60 8.64 35.33
CA ALA A 687 -10.04 10.00 35.63
C ALA A 687 -10.39 10.13 37.13
N LYS A 688 -9.49 10.70 37.88
CA LYS A 688 -9.67 10.99 39.32
C LYS A 688 -10.22 12.40 39.50
N VAL A 689 -11.53 12.53 39.51
CA VAL A 689 -12.18 13.83 39.73
C VAL A 689 -12.04 14.27 41.19
N VAL A 690 -11.31 15.36 41.45
CA VAL A 690 -11.13 16.02 42.74
C VAL A 690 -12.00 17.26 42.83
N THR A 691 -11.99 18.10 41.79
CA THR A 691 -12.81 19.30 41.71
C THR A 691 -13.90 19.14 40.68
N LYS A 692 -15.12 19.34 41.08
CA LYS A 692 -16.27 19.26 40.15
C LYS A 692 -16.26 20.46 39.25
N TRP A 693 -16.22 20.20 37.94
CA TRP A 693 -16.26 21.18 36.88
C TRP A 693 -17.43 20.83 35.93
N THR A 694 -18.32 21.80 35.72
CA THR A 694 -19.53 21.65 34.89
C THR A 694 -19.83 22.85 34.01
N THR A 695 -18.93 23.82 33.97
CA THR A 695 -19.02 25.06 33.17
C THR A 695 -18.37 24.89 31.80
N LYS A 696 -18.63 25.81 30.88
CA LYS A 696 -18.02 25.78 29.51
C LYS A 696 -16.55 26.14 29.49
N GLY A 697 -16.01 26.74 30.55
CA GLY A 697 -14.60 27.12 30.61
C GLY A 697 -14.00 26.80 31.97
N LEU A 698 -12.72 26.49 31.93
CA LEU A 698 -11.89 26.30 33.11
C LEU A 698 -10.56 26.95 32.88
N TRP A 699 -10.16 27.83 33.77
CA TRP A 699 -8.86 28.49 33.75
C TRP A 699 -8.07 28.04 34.98
N LEU A 700 -6.82 27.63 34.75
CA LEU A 700 -5.96 27.05 35.76
C LEU A 700 -4.61 27.76 35.75
N ARG A 701 -4.03 27.96 36.94
CA ARG A 701 -2.67 28.46 37.10
C ARG A 701 -1.93 27.59 38.08
N ARG A 702 -0.69 27.23 37.75
CA ARG A 702 0.20 26.49 38.61
C ARG A 702 1.56 27.17 38.66
N HIS A 703 1.99 27.54 39.87
CA HIS A 703 3.35 28.00 40.14
C HIS A 703 4.28 26.79 40.35
N PHE A 704 5.46 26.86 39.77
CA PHE A 704 6.50 25.85 39.98
C PHE A 704 7.89 26.46 39.87
N THR A 705 8.86 25.91 40.58
CA THR A 705 10.23 26.43 40.62
C THR A 705 11.17 25.59 39.77
N VAL A 706 12.04 26.22 39.02
CA VAL A 706 13.11 25.60 38.24
C VAL A 706 14.45 26.08 38.81
N ASP A 707 15.18 25.18 39.48
CA ASP A 707 16.47 25.52 40.07
C ASP A 707 17.52 25.85 39.03
N GLU A 708 17.50 25.10 37.90
CA GLU A 708 18.40 25.29 36.77
C GLU A 708 17.69 24.92 35.44
N ILE A 709 17.77 25.79 34.45
CA ILE A 709 17.25 25.50 33.12
C ILE A 709 18.11 24.40 32.52
N PRO A 710 17.53 23.25 32.10
CA PRO A 710 18.29 22.17 31.52
C PRO A 710 19.04 22.59 30.27
N ALA A 711 20.37 22.51 30.29
CA ALA A 711 21.22 22.89 29.13
C ALA A 711 20.93 22.04 27.87
N LYS A 712 20.54 20.78 28.05
CA LYS A 712 20.23 19.81 27.00
C LYS A 712 18.76 19.47 26.98
N LEU A 713 17.88 20.47 27.14
CA LEU A 713 16.43 20.27 27.03
C LEU A 713 16.08 19.86 25.58
N ALA A 714 15.69 18.60 25.39
CA ALA A 714 15.30 18.06 24.08
C ALA A 714 13.82 18.29 23.80
N ASP A 715 12.97 18.03 24.82
CA ASP A 715 11.51 18.19 24.73
C ASP A 715 10.91 18.53 26.09
N VAL A 716 9.63 18.96 26.05
CA VAL A 716 8.81 19.15 27.25
C VAL A 716 7.55 18.30 27.08
N GLN A 717 7.45 17.26 27.89
CA GLN A 717 6.35 16.31 27.87
C GLN A 717 5.23 16.77 28.78
N LEU A 718 4.02 16.72 28.27
CA LEU A 718 2.76 17.02 28.94
C LEU A 718 1.94 15.73 28.99
N ASP A 719 1.94 15.01 30.11
CA ASP A 719 1.09 13.84 30.30
C ASP A 719 -0.32 14.32 30.65
N MET A 720 -1.21 14.35 29.69
CA MET A 720 -2.47 15.05 29.83
C MET A 720 -3.65 14.15 29.50
N PHE A 721 -4.70 14.26 30.31
CA PHE A 721 -6.02 13.77 30.00
C PHE A 721 -6.95 14.99 29.93
N HIS A 722 -7.50 15.27 28.76
CA HIS A 722 -8.36 16.44 28.53
C HIS A 722 -9.62 16.08 27.75
N ASP A 723 -10.65 16.83 28.03
CA ASP A 723 -11.93 16.81 27.38
C ASP A 723 -12.52 18.22 27.49
N GLU A 724 -12.49 19.06 26.47
CA GLU A 724 -12.20 19.04 25.06
C GLU A 724 -10.95 19.86 24.70
N ASP A 725 -11.12 21.13 24.21
CA ASP A 725 -10.02 21.97 23.74
C ASP A 725 -9.16 22.51 24.87
N VAL A 726 -7.86 22.48 24.71
CA VAL A 726 -6.91 22.97 25.71
C VAL A 726 -5.89 23.92 25.08
N GLU A 727 -5.59 25.00 25.80
CA GLU A 727 -4.48 25.91 25.50
C GLU A 727 -3.59 26.02 26.73
N ILE A 728 -2.27 25.90 26.53
CA ILE A 728 -1.28 25.95 27.63
C ILE A 728 -0.26 27.04 27.34
N LEU A 729 -0.07 27.90 28.35
CA LEU A 729 0.88 29.01 28.32
C LEU A 729 1.91 28.84 29.44
N LEU A 730 3.17 29.14 29.15
CA LEU A 730 4.24 29.23 30.11
C LEU A 730 4.67 30.69 30.26
N ASN A 731 4.51 31.25 31.44
CA ASN A 731 4.85 32.64 31.71
C ASN A 731 4.21 33.64 30.71
N GLY A 732 2.98 33.37 30.29
CA GLY A 732 2.20 34.17 29.36
C GLY A 732 2.49 33.88 27.87
N LYS A 733 3.46 33.01 27.55
CA LYS A 733 3.75 32.57 26.18
C LYS A 733 3.08 31.25 25.90
N LYS A 734 2.31 31.17 24.82
CA LYS A 734 1.70 29.90 24.38
C LYS A 734 2.77 28.89 24.02
N ILE A 735 2.69 27.68 24.59
CA ILE A 735 3.61 26.56 24.37
C ILE A 735 2.92 25.34 23.79
N PHE A 736 1.58 25.24 23.90
CA PHE A 736 0.82 24.08 23.39
C PHE A 736 -0.65 24.45 23.22
N SER A 737 -1.32 23.76 22.28
CA SER A 737 -2.78 23.68 22.22
C SER A 737 -3.19 22.35 21.57
N ALA A 738 -4.34 21.82 21.98
CA ALA A 738 -4.99 20.67 21.36
C ALA A 738 -6.49 20.90 21.29
N THR A 739 -7.14 20.29 20.31
CA THR A 739 -8.58 20.28 20.14
C THR A 739 -9.15 18.89 20.39
N GLY A 740 -10.43 18.81 20.76
CA GLY A 740 -11.14 17.59 21.05
C GLY A 740 -10.74 16.93 22.38
N TYR A 741 -10.95 15.63 22.52
CA TYR A 741 -10.84 14.94 23.81
C TYR A 741 -9.92 13.72 23.75
N THR A 742 -9.50 13.26 24.95
CA THR A 742 -8.86 11.97 25.15
C THR A 742 -9.72 11.08 26.05
N THR A 743 -9.45 9.78 26.08
CA THR A 743 -10.14 8.82 26.97
C THR A 743 -9.20 8.22 28.03
N ALA A 744 -7.94 8.67 28.02
CA ALA A 744 -6.88 8.28 28.96
C ALA A 744 -5.79 9.36 28.94
N TYR A 745 -4.78 9.20 29.81
CA TYR A 745 -3.60 10.06 29.75
C TYR A 745 -2.78 9.80 28.50
N VAL A 746 -2.50 10.85 27.75
CA VAL A 746 -1.70 10.85 26.53
C VAL A 746 -0.50 11.77 26.71
N PRO A 747 0.73 11.35 26.38
CA PRO A 747 1.87 12.23 26.34
C PRO A 747 1.80 13.14 25.10
N TYR A 748 1.78 14.45 25.37
CA TYR A 748 1.94 15.49 24.38
C TYR A 748 3.33 16.12 24.52
N PHE A 749 3.78 16.82 23.48
CA PHE A 749 5.02 17.57 23.52
C PHE A 749 4.73 19.03 23.21
N ALA A 750 5.21 19.91 24.11
CA ALA A 750 5.10 21.36 23.91
C ALA A 750 6.10 21.82 22.84
N ASP A 751 5.87 23.00 22.30
CA ASP A 751 6.86 23.68 21.46
C ASP A 751 8.10 24.01 22.32
N VAL A 752 9.16 23.24 22.12
CA VAL A 752 10.39 23.32 22.92
C VAL A 752 11.09 24.67 22.78
N GLU A 753 11.03 25.31 21.61
CA GLU A 753 11.63 26.62 21.39
C GLU A 753 10.80 27.73 22.10
N ALA A 754 9.46 27.59 22.05
CA ALA A 754 8.60 28.47 22.83
C ALA A 754 8.85 28.32 24.34
N VAL A 755 9.05 27.08 24.82
CA VAL A 755 9.39 26.81 26.23
C VAL A 755 10.76 27.37 26.57
N ARG A 756 11.81 27.14 25.77
CA ARG A 756 13.15 27.70 25.99
C ARG A 756 13.12 29.23 26.10
N GLY A 757 12.29 29.88 25.26
CA GLY A 757 12.14 31.34 25.29
C GLY A 757 11.29 31.90 26.43
N ALA A 758 10.52 31.06 27.12
CA ALA A 758 9.62 31.46 28.22
C ALA A 758 10.09 31.00 29.61
N LEU A 759 10.80 29.83 29.68
CA LEU A 759 11.23 29.23 30.92
C LEU A 759 12.30 30.08 31.64
N LYS A 760 12.17 30.26 32.96
CA LYS A 760 13.09 31.05 33.79
C LYS A 760 13.67 30.19 34.89
N LYS A 761 14.88 30.53 35.34
CA LYS A 761 15.37 30.05 36.62
C LYS A 761 14.56 30.73 37.74
N GLY A 762 14.17 29.97 38.75
CA GLY A 762 13.26 30.39 39.80
C GLY A 762 11.80 30.12 39.44
N ASP A 763 10.91 31.00 39.84
CA ASP A 763 9.47 30.80 39.74
C ASP A 763 8.94 30.97 38.31
N ASN A 764 8.11 30.01 37.93
CA ASN A 764 7.40 29.94 36.64
C ASN A 764 5.91 29.69 36.88
N VAL A 765 5.11 30.12 35.93
CA VAL A 765 3.66 29.87 35.92
C VAL A 765 3.27 29.07 34.68
N LEU A 766 2.68 27.88 34.88
CA LEU A 766 1.91 27.20 33.83
C LEU A 766 0.46 27.65 33.96
N ALA A 767 -0.05 28.27 32.90
CA ALA A 767 -1.43 28.70 32.78
C ALA A 767 -2.15 27.84 31.74
N VAL A 768 -3.33 27.30 32.09
CA VAL A 768 -4.09 26.42 31.21
C VAL A 768 -5.52 26.91 31.08
N LYS A 769 -6.01 26.96 29.84
CA LYS A 769 -7.41 27.21 29.53
C LYS A 769 -7.97 25.92 28.89
N VAL A 770 -9.09 25.46 29.44
CA VAL A 770 -9.85 24.34 28.89
C VAL A 770 -11.23 24.85 28.49
N ALA A 771 -11.66 24.48 27.29
CA ALA A 771 -12.97 24.86 26.77
C ALA A 771 -13.79 23.60 26.52
N GLN A 772 -15.00 23.57 27.08
CA GLN A 772 -15.96 22.49 26.96
C GLN A 772 -17.00 22.83 25.90
N THR A 773 -17.24 21.92 24.96
CA THR A 773 -18.26 22.06 23.91
C THR A 773 -19.40 21.07 24.09
N PHE A 774 -19.10 19.80 24.36
CA PHE A 774 -20.08 18.73 24.46
C PHE A 774 -19.54 17.49 25.22
N GLY A 775 -20.41 16.79 25.95
CA GLY A 775 -20.10 15.47 26.50
C GLY A 775 -19.55 15.48 27.94
N ASP A 776 -18.59 14.59 28.19
CA ASP A 776 -17.91 14.46 29.48
C ASP A 776 -16.97 15.64 29.68
N GLN A 777 -16.51 15.85 30.92
CA GLN A 777 -15.57 16.92 31.23
C GLN A 777 -14.48 16.36 32.11
N TYR A 778 -13.22 16.51 31.66
CA TYR A 778 -12.07 16.17 32.48
C TYR A 778 -10.82 16.93 32.04
N PHE A 779 -10.06 17.33 33.05
CA PHE A 779 -8.72 17.86 32.83
C PHE A 779 -7.79 17.51 33.97
N ASP A 780 -6.64 16.94 33.61
CA ASP A 780 -5.47 16.79 34.45
C ASP A 780 -4.21 16.73 33.59
N ILE A 781 -3.07 17.15 34.20
CA ILE A 781 -1.80 17.27 33.48
C ILE A 781 -0.60 17.04 34.43
N GLY A 782 0.38 16.28 33.94
CA GLY A 782 1.75 16.25 34.46
C GLY A 782 2.72 16.95 33.51
N LEU A 783 3.77 17.55 34.02
CA LEU A 783 4.83 18.21 33.25
C LEU A 783 6.18 17.56 33.54
N SER A 784 6.90 17.25 32.47
CA SER A 784 8.25 16.69 32.55
C SER A 784 9.20 17.35 31.55
N PHE A 785 10.43 17.58 31.94
CA PHE A 785 11.51 17.91 30.99
C PHE A 785 12.17 16.65 30.48
N VAL A 786 12.31 16.55 29.17
CA VAL A 786 13.04 15.48 28.48
C VAL A 786 14.41 16.03 28.08
N CYS A 787 15.47 15.51 28.69
CA CYS A 787 16.83 15.99 28.47
C CYS A 787 17.67 14.93 27.77
N GLU A 788 18.56 15.33 26.86
CA GLU A 788 19.57 14.42 26.30
C GLU A 788 20.56 13.99 27.41
N LYS A 789 21.00 12.72 27.34
CA LYS A 789 22.00 12.15 28.25
C LYS A 789 23.39 12.76 28.07
#